data_21589b7fca97db2222f072846ce18d89
#
_entry.id   21589b7fca97db2222f072846ce18d89
#
_cell.length_a   1.000
_cell.length_b   1.000
_cell.length_c   1.000
_cell.angle_alpha   90.00
_cell.angle_beta   90.00
_cell.angle_gamma   90.00
#
_symmetry.space_group_name_H-M   'P 1'
#
loop_
_entity.id
_entity.type
_entity.pdbx_description
1 polymer ?
#
loop_
_entity_poly.entity_id
_entity_poly.type
_entity_poly.pdbx_seq_one_letter_code
_entity_poly.pdbx_strand_id
1 'polypeptide(L)'
;MRMVLWLSEITSQDGMLVGGKALNLAEIARAEFPVPAAFCITSDAYRAFMQANHLQERIRELLSTAADDAQAVTAAEDLQAAIRGGHRSDETRASVNNAYRELAATQGAPAVLPVAVRSSASAEDLPTVSSAGQQTTLLNVRDTEELWQAILECWASLWSPRAVLYRTQRGLAQQPPVMAVLVQVMLDAEAAGVAFSRDPTSGEERVVVEAALGLGESVVGGAGDVDRYVASRQTTSECEPPCVAHKLHSRVCAALGGLQEVDVPPEARDVRVLTLGQVSQIAQTAMALERHFQCPQDVEWAYADGKLFVLQARPITTHTASFFTDILPEDDSVWTAGFLNERFPLPVSPLGWSLVRELLEELAFRDPLRYLGLRNVERLRITRLYRGHPYVNLFVFQTLYKVFPDLLLPEDAYRYFPEGQTSLRRQAHYPLGLFDPRFLWSMLRHFVRQPAVWSPWHNYRVWARFAQRHAQCSQQLGREFKVLCEEGATVQSIWATLERTQQLNAELLALHRWSLTCADLTYSLLCRLLQARVGAQEALCLCTALVAGLPNQSVELNDALHDLAQVQDTPSFAQAFSQFISQYGHRSFSLDIYYPPFADEPAQVLGLLKGLQSEGRQTQAGQERAQTRSQAERQALRAMGSGPLGGLRRSLLRHVLRLTRCYMPLREEQRFFWQKTLALQRHLFLRLAQHMVAQGLLEKCEHVFFLAIDEMRAYVNAQTDAQGYARLASTREQQFARLRQENDSAPAWSYPPFLCGNRPWETTARAQQGQF
;
A
#
# COMPACT_ATOMS: atom_id res chain seq x y z
N MET A 1 -46.50 11.38 -6.50
CA MET A 1 -45.08 11.15 -6.86
C MET A 1 -44.49 12.46 -7.31
N ARG A 2 -43.30 12.80 -6.83
CA ARG A 2 -42.56 14.02 -7.26
C ARG A 2 -41.65 13.65 -8.43
N MET A 3 -42.05 13.96 -9.66
CA MET A 3 -41.31 13.58 -10.88
C MET A 3 -40.08 14.44 -11.09
N VAL A 4 -40.14 15.72 -10.70
CA VAL A 4 -39.07 16.72 -10.84
C VAL A 4 -38.92 17.49 -9.53
N LEU A 5 -37.69 17.84 -9.18
CA LEU A 5 -37.32 18.74 -8.05
C LEU A 5 -36.29 19.75 -8.50
N TRP A 6 -36.48 21.03 -8.14
CA TRP A 6 -35.46 22.06 -8.30
C TRP A 6 -34.38 21.94 -7.25
N LEU A 7 -33.14 22.40 -7.53
CA LEU A 7 -32.06 22.37 -6.53
C LEU A 7 -32.43 23.05 -5.21
N SER A 8 -33.22 24.12 -5.26
CA SER A 8 -33.70 24.85 -4.09
C SER A 8 -34.69 24.05 -3.23
N GLU A 9 -35.38 23.05 -3.80
CA GLU A 9 -36.35 22.24 -3.12
C GLU A 9 -35.78 20.98 -2.49
N ILE A 10 -34.57 20.56 -2.93
CA ILE A 10 -33.91 19.34 -2.47
C ILE A 10 -33.40 19.52 -1.05
N THR A 11 -33.74 18.61 -0.17
CA THR A 11 -33.31 18.57 1.24
C THR A 11 -32.43 17.35 1.51
N SER A 12 -31.78 17.31 2.67
CA SER A 12 -30.95 16.14 3.08
C SER A 12 -31.73 14.82 3.17
N GLN A 13 -33.06 14.87 3.28
CA GLN A 13 -33.93 13.69 3.33
C GLN A 13 -34.23 13.11 1.94
N ASP A 14 -33.97 13.85 0.88
CA ASP A 14 -34.34 13.46 -0.49
C ASP A 14 -33.24 12.61 -1.19
N GLY A 15 -32.16 12.23 -0.48
CA GLY A 15 -31.01 11.51 -1.06
C GLY A 15 -31.36 10.25 -1.85
N MET A 16 -32.32 9.45 -1.38
CA MET A 16 -32.82 8.26 -2.10
C MET A 16 -33.66 8.62 -3.34
N LEU A 17 -34.18 9.85 -3.40
CA LEU A 17 -35.04 10.32 -4.48
C LEU A 17 -34.24 11.00 -5.60
N VAL A 18 -33.17 11.73 -5.24
CA VAL A 18 -32.40 12.54 -6.20
C VAL A 18 -31.00 12.03 -6.49
N GLY A 19 -30.48 11.06 -5.70
CA GLY A 19 -29.11 10.55 -5.80
C GLY A 19 -28.05 11.51 -5.28
N GLY A 20 -26.82 11.01 -5.16
CA GLY A 20 -25.72 11.72 -4.49
C GLY A 20 -25.31 13.02 -5.20
N LYS A 21 -25.16 13.00 -6.53
CA LYS A 21 -24.73 14.21 -7.27
C LYS A 21 -25.70 15.38 -7.14
N ALA A 22 -27.00 15.13 -7.30
CA ALA A 22 -28.01 16.19 -7.18
C ALA A 22 -28.13 16.69 -5.73
N LEU A 23 -28.01 15.79 -4.74
CA LEU A 23 -28.03 16.15 -3.34
C LEU A 23 -26.85 17.05 -2.97
N ASN A 24 -25.63 16.64 -3.34
CA ASN A 24 -24.41 17.41 -3.07
C ASN A 24 -24.45 18.79 -3.79
N LEU A 25 -24.88 18.84 -5.03
CA LEU A 25 -24.98 20.11 -5.77
C LEU A 25 -26.01 21.04 -5.13
N ALA A 26 -27.15 20.52 -4.65
CA ALA A 26 -28.17 21.29 -3.93
C ALA A 26 -27.62 21.84 -2.59
N GLU A 27 -26.78 21.10 -1.90
CA GLU A 27 -26.12 21.53 -0.68
C GLU A 27 -25.09 22.63 -0.94
N ILE A 28 -24.28 22.50 -2.02
CA ILE A 28 -23.36 23.53 -2.50
C ILE A 28 -24.11 24.82 -2.84
N ALA A 29 -25.22 24.72 -3.57
CA ALA A 29 -26.06 25.88 -3.92
C ALA A 29 -26.65 26.56 -2.69
N ARG A 30 -27.10 25.80 -1.70
CA ARG A 30 -27.63 26.30 -0.43
C ARG A 30 -26.54 26.98 0.43
N ALA A 31 -25.31 26.56 0.32
CA ALA A 31 -24.13 27.18 0.93
C ALA A 31 -23.62 28.41 0.14
N GLU A 32 -24.43 28.92 -0.80
CA GLU A 32 -24.19 30.14 -1.58
C GLU A 32 -22.95 30.08 -2.51
N PHE A 33 -22.45 28.87 -2.83
CA PHE A 33 -21.45 28.74 -3.88
C PHE A 33 -22.09 28.89 -5.26
N PRO A 34 -21.40 29.52 -6.22
CA PRO A 34 -21.91 29.67 -7.58
C PRO A 34 -22.03 28.32 -8.27
N VAL A 35 -23.27 27.88 -8.55
CA VAL A 35 -23.58 26.66 -9.31
C VAL A 35 -24.46 27.03 -10.49
N PRO A 36 -24.33 26.34 -11.65
CA PRO A 36 -25.29 26.53 -12.75
C PRO A 36 -26.69 26.09 -12.32
N ALA A 37 -27.71 26.79 -12.77
CA ALA A 37 -29.10 26.42 -12.48
C ALA A 37 -29.42 25.01 -12.98
N ALA A 38 -30.18 24.25 -12.18
CA ALA A 38 -30.49 22.87 -12.48
C ALA A 38 -31.78 22.39 -11.82
N PHE A 39 -32.34 21.29 -12.36
CA PHE A 39 -33.37 20.51 -11.72
C PHE A 39 -33.03 19.01 -11.79
N CYS A 40 -33.61 18.23 -10.91
CA CYS A 40 -33.44 16.78 -10.84
C CYS A 40 -34.71 16.04 -11.24
N ILE A 41 -34.60 15.11 -12.19
CA ILE A 41 -35.61 14.12 -12.50
C ILE A 41 -35.42 12.98 -11.50
N THR A 42 -36.42 12.71 -10.69
CA THR A 42 -36.33 11.86 -9.52
C THR A 42 -36.30 10.36 -9.83
N SER A 43 -35.90 9.56 -8.87
CA SER A 43 -36.00 8.09 -8.95
C SER A 43 -37.46 7.61 -9.03
N ASP A 44 -38.45 8.42 -8.64
CA ASP A 44 -39.86 8.11 -8.84
C ASP A 44 -40.23 8.16 -10.32
N ALA A 45 -39.70 9.09 -11.10
CA ALA A 45 -39.89 9.15 -12.55
C ALA A 45 -39.30 7.88 -13.23
N TYR A 46 -38.13 7.44 -12.80
CA TYR A 46 -37.50 6.19 -13.25
C TYR A 46 -38.40 4.98 -12.93
N ARG A 47 -38.92 4.86 -11.71
CA ARG A 47 -39.79 3.76 -11.30
C ARG A 47 -41.10 3.76 -12.11
N ALA A 48 -41.70 4.93 -12.31
CA ALA A 48 -42.89 5.09 -13.11
C ALA A 48 -42.68 4.65 -14.57
N PHE A 49 -41.54 5.03 -15.17
CA PHE A 49 -41.14 4.61 -16.50
C PHE A 49 -40.95 3.09 -16.60
N MET A 50 -40.24 2.48 -15.66
CA MET A 50 -40.04 1.03 -15.63
C MET A 50 -41.33 0.24 -15.45
N GLN A 51 -42.26 0.77 -14.68
CA GLN A 51 -43.58 0.19 -14.50
C GLN A 51 -44.46 0.30 -15.75
N ALA A 52 -44.52 1.48 -16.39
CA ALA A 52 -45.30 1.73 -17.58
C ALA A 52 -44.86 0.86 -18.79
N ASN A 53 -43.58 0.49 -18.83
CA ASN A 53 -42.98 -0.35 -19.88
C ASN A 53 -42.88 -1.84 -19.50
N HIS A 54 -43.43 -2.27 -18.38
CA HIS A 54 -43.42 -3.66 -17.89
C HIS A 54 -41.97 -4.26 -17.79
N LEU A 55 -40.93 -3.44 -17.49
CA LEU A 55 -39.54 -3.87 -17.48
C LEU A 55 -39.15 -4.57 -16.18
N GLN A 56 -39.96 -4.54 -15.15
CA GLN A 56 -39.66 -5.13 -13.84
C GLN A 56 -39.46 -6.65 -13.87
N GLU A 57 -40.18 -7.36 -14.75
CA GLU A 57 -40.02 -8.82 -14.91
C GLU A 57 -38.70 -9.15 -15.59
N ARG A 58 -38.34 -8.43 -16.65
CA ARG A 58 -37.05 -8.56 -17.33
C ARG A 58 -35.86 -8.29 -16.38
N ILE A 59 -35.99 -7.31 -15.48
CA ILE A 59 -35.01 -7.03 -14.45
C ILE A 59 -34.87 -8.22 -13.49
N ARG A 60 -35.98 -8.82 -13.05
CA ARG A 60 -35.94 -10.00 -12.17
C ARG A 60 -35.30 -11.21 -12.85
N GLU A 61 -35.62 -11.46 -14.10
CA GLU A 61 -35.02 -12.51 -14.91
C GLU A 61 -33.50 -12.29 -15.05
N LEU A 62 -33.09 -11.09 -15.45
CA LEU A 62 -31.67 -10.73 -15.56
C LEU A 62 -30.91 -10.98 -14.24
N LEU A 63 -31.46 -10.54 -13.12
CA LEU A 63 -30.83 -10.73 -11.81
C LEU A 63 -30.81 -12.20 -11.35
N SER A 64 -31.73 -13.04 -11.83
CA SER A 64 -31.78 -14.48 -11.52
C SER A 64 -30.84 -15.32 -12.39
N THR A 65 -30.60 -14.90 -13.65
CA THR A 65 -29.73 -15.59 -14.62
C THR A 65 -28.26 -15.12 -14.56
N ALA A 66 -27.95 -14.14 -13.75
CA ALA A 66 -26.64 -13.54 -13.63
C ALA A 66 -25.51 -14.48 -13.09
N ALA A 67 -25.80 -15.77 -12.92
CA ALA A 67 -24.79 -16.80 -12.63
C ALA A 67 -23.99 -17.24 -13.89
N ASP A 68 -24.51 -16.98 -15.10
CA ASP A 68 -23.84 -17.19 -16.38
C ASP A 68 -23.51 -15.84 -17.02
N ASP A 69 -22.24 -15.49 -17.07
CA ASP A 69 -21.76 -14.19 -17.55
C ASP A 69 -22.20 -13.88 -18.99
N ALA A 70 -22.24 -14.86 -19.88
CA ALA A 70 -22.63 -14.65 -21.27
C ALA A 70 -24.14 -14.37 -21.43
N GLN A 71 -24.97 -15.07 -20.67
CA GLN A 71 -26.42 -14.84 -20.66
C GLN A 71 -26.77 -13.50 -19.99
N ALA A 72 -26.05 -13.16 -18.93
CA ALA A 72 -26.19 -11.87 -18.24
C ALA A 72 -25.85 -10.67 -19.15
N VAL A 73 -24.80 -10.79 -19.98
CA VAL A 73 -24.44 -9.75 -20.96
C VAL A 73 -25.57 -9.54 -21.98
N THR A 74 -26.03 -10.61 -22.62
CA THR A 74 -27.10 -10.51 -23.63
C THR A 74 -28.38 -9.95 -23.03
N ALA A 75 -28.81 -10.43 -21.87
CA ALA A 75 -30.01 -9.93 -21.20
C ALA A 75 -29.88 -8.46 -20.75
N ALA A 76 -28.69 -8.02 -20.40
CA ALA A 76 -28.38 -6.61 -20.08
C ALA A 76 -28.51 -5.71 -21.32
N GLU A 77 -27.98 -6.14 -22.47
CA GLU A 77 -28.11 -5.43 -23.75
C GLU A 77 -29.56 -5.33 -24.21
N ASP A 78 -30.32 -6.42 -24.09
CA ASP A 78 -31.75 -6.44 -24.41
C ASP A 78 -32.55 -5.49 -23.50
N LEU A 79 -32.21 -5.43 -22.22
CA LEU A 79 -32.85 -4.50 -21.29
C LEU A 79 -32.50 -3.05 -21.61
N GLN A 80 -31.26 -2.75 -21.95
CA GLN A 80 -30.83 -1.41 -22.39
C GLN A 80 -31.61 -0.98 -23.67
N ALA A 81 -31.72 -1.85 -24.66
CA ALA A 81 -32.49 -1.58 -25.88
C ALA A 81 -33.96 -1.31 -25.57
N ALA A 82 -34.57 -2.08 -24.66
CA ALA A 82 -35.94 -1.87 -24.22
C ALA A 82 -36.16 -0.54 -23.47
N ILE A 83 -35.17 -0.09 -22.68
CA ILE A 83 -35.22 1.22 -22.02
C ILE A 83 -35.14 2.33 -23.07
N ARG A 84 -34.19 2.28 -24.02
CA ARG A 84 -34.04 3.30 -25.08
C ARG A 84 -35.30 3.42 -25.94
N GLY A 85 -35.97 2.33 -26.23
CA GLY A 85 -37.24 2.29 -27.03
C GLY A 85 -38.51 2.45 -26.22
N GLY A 86 -38.44 2.63 -24.91
CA GLY A 86 -39.57 2.62 -24.01
C GLY A 86 -40.54 3.81 -24.20
N HIS A 87 -41.83 3.55 -23.94
CA HIS A 87 -42.87 4.56 -24.00
C HIS A 87 -42.78 5.53 -22.81
N ARG A 88 -42.89 6.82 -23.09
CA ARG A 88 -42.87 7.92 -22.10
C ARG A 88 -44.31 8.27 -21.72
N SER A 89 -44.67 8.10 -20.46
CA SER A 89 -46.01 8.50 -20.01
C SER A 89 -46.26 9.99 -20.19
N ASP A 90 -47.44 10.39 -20.59
CA ASP A 90 -47.78 11.79 -20.84
C ASP A 90 -47.55 12.69 -19.61
N GLU A 91 -47.82 12.17 -18.40
CA GLU A 91 -47.59 12.89 -17.13
C GLU A 91 -46.10 13.18 -16.89
N THR A 92 -45.26 12.17 -17.02
CA THR A 92 -43.80 12.33 -16.83
C THR A 92 -43.22 13.24 -17.90
N ARG A 93 -43.65 13.08 -19.16
CA ARG A 93 -43.24 13.89 -20.29
C ARG A 93 -43.61 15.36 -20.08
N ALA A 94 -44.84 15.64 -19.66
CA ALA A 94 -45.29 17.00 -19.37
C ALA A 94 -44.49 17.64 -18.24
N SER A 95 -44.25 16.93 -17.16
CA SER A 95 -43.48 17.42 -16.00
C SER A 95 -42.06 17.81 -16.37
N VAL A 96 -41.32 16.95 -17.08
CA VAL A 96 -39.93 17.20 -17.50
C VAL A 96 -39.85 18.33 -18.51
N ASN A 97 -40.76 18.34 -19.55
CA ASN A 97 -40.76 19.38 -20.56
C ASN A 97 -41.12 20.75 -19.99
N ASN A 98 -42.02 20.82 -18.99
CA ASN A 98 -42.33 22.06 -18.30
C ASN A 98 -41.16 22.58 -17.50
N ALA A 99 -40.47 21.71 -16.74
CA ALA A 99 -39.26 22.10 -16.00
C ALA A 99 -38.15 22.60 -16.92
N TYR A 100 -37.92 21.96 -18.07
CA TYR A 100 -36.93 22.45 -19.04
C TYR A 100 -37.28 23.82 -19.61
N ARG A 101 -38.58 24.05 -19.97
CA ARG A 101 -39.02 25.37 -20.47
C ARG A 101 -38.92 26.45 -19.40
N GLU A 102 -39.27 26.13 -18.16
CA GLU A 102 -39.10 27.04 -17.03
C GLU A 102 -37.62 27.39 -16.78
N LEU A 103 -36.75 26.39 -16.83
CA LEU A 103 -35.29 26.61 -16.74
C LEU A 103 -34.83 27.53 -17.88
N ALA A 104 -35.26 27.28 -19.11
CA ALA A 104 -34.91 28.13 -20.27
C ALA A 104 -35.43 29.55 -20.13
N ALA A 105 -36.66 29.75 -19.65
CA ALA A 105 -37.22 31.07 -19.39
C ALA A 105 -36.44 31.84 -18.32
N THR A 106 -36.06 31.21 -17.23
CA THR A 106 -35.27 31.85 -16.16
C THR A 106 -33.86 32.25 -16.61
N GLN A 107 -33.32 31.58 -17.62
CA GLN A 107 -32.01 31.91 -18.22
C GLN A 107 -32.10 32.88 -19.40
N GLY A 108 -33.29 33.40 -19.73
CA GLY A 108 -33.50 34.30 -20.85
C GLY A 108 -33.35 33.65 -22.25
N ALA A 109 -33.43 32.33 -22.33
CA ALA A 109 -33.26 31.53 -23.55
C ALA A 109 -34.53 30.72 -23.86
N PRO A 110 -35.67 31.36 -24.23
CA PRO A 110 -36.95 30.67 -24.29
C PRO A 110 -37.07 29.61 -25.40
N ALA A 111 -36.21 29.65 -26.41
CA ALA A 111 -36.31 28.74 -27.57
C ALA A 111 -35.37 27.52 -27.45
N VAL A 112 -34.13 27.74 -27.08
CA VAL A 112 -33.10 26.68 -26.97
C VAL A 112 -32.16 26.97 -25.82
N LEU A 113 -32.12 26.13 -24.80
CA LEU A 113 -31.18 26.19 -23.70
C LEU A 113 -30.28 24.96 -23.72
N PRO A 114 -28.98 25.07 -23.99
CA PRO A 114 -28.09 23.94 -23.83
C PRO A 114 -28.02 23.47 -22.39
N VAL A 115 -28.10 22.15 -22.17
CA VAL A 115 -28.02 21.55 -20.83
C VAL A 115 -27.04 20.38 -20.81
N ALA A 116 -26.47 20.10 -19.65
CA ALA A 116 -25.76 18.88 -19.33
C ALA A 116 -26.72 17.93 -18.59
N VAL A 117 -26.81 16.69 -19.05
CA VAL A 117 -27.66 15.63 -18.48
C VAL A 117 -26.76 14.59 -17.82
N ARG A 118 -26.87 14.47 -16.52
CA ARG A 118 -25.93 13.68 -15.68
C ARG A 118 -26.68 12.64 -14.88
N SER A 119 -26.22 11.38 -14.92
CA SER A 119 -26.73 10.32 -14.04
C SER A 119 -26.46 10.65 -12.56
N SER A 120 -27.43 10.38 -11.69
CA SER A 120 -27.33 10.60 -10.23
C SER A 120 -27.94 9.39 -9.51
N ALA A 121 -27.13 8.40 -9.19
CA ALA A 121 -27.58 7.18 -8.51
C ALA A 121 -27.47 7.32 -6.99
N SER A 122 -28.37 6.65 -6.26
CA SER A 122 -28.40 6.65 -4.80
C SER A 122 -27.18 5.93 -4.15
N ALA A 123 -26.48 5.08 -4.91
CA ALA A 123 -25.33 4.30 -4.45
C ALA A 123 -23.97 4.85 -4.90
N GLU A 124 -23.92 5.96 -5.65
CA GLU A 124 -22.69 6.47 -6.27
C GLU A 124 -21.69 7.05 -5.25
N ASP A 125 -22.16 7.66 -4.18
CA ASP A 125 -21.35 8.35 -3.17
C ASP A 125 -21.18 7.56 -1.86
N LEU A 126 -21.49 6.26 -1.86
CA LEU A 126 -21.16 5.42 -0.73
C LEU A 126 -19.64 5.19 -0.72
N PRO A 127 -18.94 5.41 0.41
CA PRO A 127 -17.48 5.29 0.51
C PRO A 127 -16.91 3.91 0.16
N THR A 128 -17.78 2.92 0.02
CA THR A 128 -17.45 1.51 -0.25
C THR A 128 -17.54 1.13 -1.73
N VAL A 129 -18.06 1.99 -2.62
CA VAL A 129 -18.31 1.65 -4.03
C VAL A 129 -17.72 2.75 -4.91
N SER A 130 -16.49 2.58 -5.38
CA SER A 130 -15.94 3.43 -6.45
C SER A 130 -16.58 3.05 -7.77
N SER A 131 -17.61 3.80 -8.19
CA SER A 131 -18.28 3.67 -9.51
C SER A 131 -17.57 4.47 -10.60
N ALA A 132 -16.26 4.71 -10.46
CA ALA A 132 -15.46 5.44 -11.43
C ALA A 132 -15.56 4.78 -12.82
N GLY A 133 -16.03 5.54 -13.82
CA GLY A 133 -16.17 5.10 -15.21
C GLY A 133 -17.49 4.38 -15.56
N GLN A 134 -18.49 4.38 -14.67
CA GLN A 134 -19.84 3.85 -14.97
C GLN A 134 -20.89 4.97 -15.14
N GLN A 135 -20.48 6.23 -15.06
CA GLN A 135 -21.39 7.37 -15.06
C GLN A 135 -21.51 7.93 -16.48
N THR A 136 -22.77 8.14 -16.90
CA THR A 136 -23.07 8.75 -18.20
C THR A 136 -23.38 10.23 -18.00
N THR A 137 -22.66 11.07 -18.74
CA THR A 137 -22.92 12.49 -18.85
C THR A 137 -23.06 12.84 -20.33
N LEU A 138 -24.16 13.47 -20.70
CA LEU A 138 -24.38 13.97 -22.05
C LEU A 138 -24.38 15.49 -21.98
N LEU A 139 -23.52 16.11 -22.79
CA LEU A 139 -23.27 17.53 -22.78
C LEU A 139 -23.87 18.21 -24.01
N ASN A 140 -24.27 19.49 -23.87
CA ASN A 140 -24.81 20.31 -24.94
C ASN A 140 -26.09 19.73 -25.60
N VAL A 141 -26.98 19.21 -24.75
CA VAL A 141 -28.35 18.77 -25.13
C VAL A 141 -29.22 20.00 -25.27
N ARG A 142 -29.94 20.18 -26.40
CA ARG A 142 -30.50 21.49 -26.77
C ARG A 142 -32.02 21.58 -26.88
N ASP A 143 -32.70 20.46 -27.03
CA ASP A 143 -34.15 20.45 -27.12
C ASP A 143 -34.80 19.36 -26.25
N THR A 144 -36.11 19.35 -26.18
CA THR A 144 -36.86 18.42 -25.34
C THR A 144 -36.80 16.96 -25.83
N GLU A 145 -36.54 16.72 -27.11
CA GLU A 145 -36.41 15.35 -27.63
C GLU A 145 -35.03 14.79 -27.37
N GLU A 146 -33.99 15.58 -27.60
CA GLU A 146 -32.61 15.25 -27.21
C GLU A 146 -32.51 15.05 -25.69
N LEU A 147 -33.19 15.90 -24.89
CA LEU A 147 -33.26 15.74 -23.44
C LEU A 147 -33.82 14.36 -23.05
N TRP A 148 -34.90 13.94 -23.69
CA TRP A 148 -35.46 12.64 -23.41
C TRP A 148 -34.56 11.49 -23.83
N GLN A 149 -33.89 11.60 -24.97
CA GLN A 149 -32.90 10.60 -25.38
C GLN A 149 -31.74 10.51 -24.35
N ALA A 150 -31.26 11.65 -23.87
CA ALA A 150 -30.24 11.69 -22.85
C ALA A 150 -30.69 11.08 -21.51
N ILE A 151 -31.93 11.31 -21.08
CA ILE A 151 -32.52 10.69 -19.89
C ILE A 151 -32.58 9.17 -20.04
N LEU A 152 -33.06 8.68 -21.18
CA LEU A 152 -33.16 7.24 -21.45
C LEU A 152 -31.75 6.60 -21.48
N GLU A 153 -30.77 7.28 -22.04
CA GLU A 153 -29.39 6.80 -22.07
C GLU A 153 -28.78 6.75 -20.64
N CYS A 154 -29.04 7.75 -19.79
CA CYS A 154 -28.66 7.69 -18.38
C CYS A 154 -29.33 6.48 -17.69
N TRP A 155 -30.64 6.24 -17.90
CA TRP A 155 -31.31 5.09 -17.30
C TRP A 155 -30.85 3.73 -17.86
N ALA A 156 -30.54 3.66 -19.16
CA ALA A 156 -29.99 2.47 -19.79
C ALA A 156 -28.57 2.14 -19.26
N SER A 157 -27.75 3.15 -19.00
CA SER A 157 -26.38 2.97 -18.52
C SER A 157 -26.30 2.20 -17.19
N LEU A 158 -27.33 2.29 -16.36
CA LEU A 158 -27.46 1.55 -15.10
C LEU A 158 -27.46 0.03 -15.31
N TRP A 159 -27.87 -0.42 -16.49
CA TRP A 159 -27.98 -1.83 -16.90
C TRP A 159 -26.92 -2.22 -17.93
N SER A 160 -25.81 -1.49 -18.03
CA SER A 160 -24.70 -1.93 -18.88
C SER A 160 -24.17 -3.30 -18.42
N PRO A 161 -23.69 -4.17 -19.34
CA PRO A 161 -23.14 -5.48 -19.01
C PRO A 161 -22.11 -5.41 -17.88
N ARG A 162 -21.22 -4.43 -17.96
CA ARG A 162 -20.20 -4.18 -16.93
C ARG A 162 -20.82 -3.86 -15.55
N ALA A 163 -21.86 -3.05 -15.51
CA ALA A 163 -22.54 -2.68 -14.26
C ALA A 163 -23.33 -3.86 -13.66
N VAL A 164 -23.91 -4.71 -14.51
CA VAL A 164 -24.62 -5.93 -14.09
C VAL A 164 -23.64 -6.93 -13.50
N LEU A 165 -22.56 -7.29 -14.22
CA LEU A 165 -21.53 -8.22 -13.76
C LEU A 165 -20.89 -7.76 -12.44
N TYR A 166 -20.56 -6.47 -12.34
CA TYR A 166 -20.01 -5.90 -11.11
C TYR A 166 -20.94 -6.09 -9.90
N ARG A 167 -22.24 -5.82 -10.05
CA ARG A 167 -23.22 -6.00 -8.95
C ARG A 167 -23.40 -7.47 -8.58
N THR A 168 -23.41 -8.36 -9.57
CA THR A 168 -23.52 -9.81 -9.34
C THR A 168 -22.33 -10.35 -8.55
N GLN A 169 -21.12 -10.00 -8.95
CA GLN A 169 -19.89 -10.43 -8.27
C GLN A 169 -19.80 -9.92 -6.81
N ARG A 170 -20.48 -8.81 -6.50
CA ARG A 170 -20.56 -8.23 -5.15
C ARG A 170 -21.73 -8.70 -4.31
N GLY A 171 -22.60 -9.59 -4.81
CA GLY A 171 -23.80 -10.04 -4.10
C GLY A 171 -24.88 -8.95 -3.93
N LEU A 172 -24.79 -7.84 -4.67
CA LEU A 172 -25.72 -6.71 -4.60
C LEU A 172 -26.94 -6.89 -5.53
N ALA A 173 -27.14 -8.08 -6.08
CA ALA A 173 -28.20 -8.40 -7.03
C ALA A 173 -29.64 -8.38 -6.43
N GLN A 174 -29.78 -8.36 -5.11
CA GLN A 174 -31.09 -8.51 -4.47
C GLN A 174 -31.98 -7.25 -4.49
N GLN A 175 -31.40 -6.06 -4.69
CA GLN A 175 -32.16 -4.81 -4.78
C GLN A 175 -31.99 -4.18 -6.17
N PRO A 176 -33.06 -3.99 -6.95
CA PRO A 176 -32.94 -3.33 -8.25
C PRO A 176 -32.49 -1.88 -8.04
N PRO A 177 -31.43 -1.46 -8.73
CA PRO A 177 -30.91 -0.10 -8.61
C PRO A 177 -31.90 0.90 -9.20
N VAL A 178 -31.91 2.11 -8.68
CA VAL A 178 -32.67 3.25 -9.15
C VAL A 178 -31.76 4.42 -9.50
N MET A 179 -32.17 5.25 -10.46
CA MET A 179 -31.38 6.36 -10.92
C MET A 179 -32.24 7.61 -11.09
N ALA A 180 -31.80 8.69 -10.48
CA ALA A 180 -32.25 10.04 -10.78
C ALA A 180 -31.36 10.65 -11.89
N VAL A 181 -31.80 11.72 -12.53
CA VAL A 181 -31.06 12.42 -13.59
C VAL A 181 -31.01 13.90 -13.27
N LEU A 182 -29.82 14.45 -13.16
CA LEU A 182 -29.60 15.89 -12.97
C LEU A 182 -29.52 16.56 -14.33
N VAL A 183 -30.34 17.58 -14.56
CA VAL A 183 -30.35 18.44 -15.75
C VAL A 183 -29.86 19.82 -15.34
N GLN A 184 -28.67 20.21 -15.81
CA GLN A 184 -27.95 21.40 -15.40
C GLN A 184 -27.70 22.30 -16.62
N VAL A 185 -27.81 23.61 -16.47
CA VAL A 185 -27.47 24.56 -17.55
C VAL A 185 -26.03 24.33 -18.01
N MET A 186 -25.83 24.19 -19.32
CA MET A 186 -24.53 24.06 -19.93
C MET A 186 -23.84 25.41 -19.98
N LEU A 187 -22.61 25.48 -19.49
CA LEU A 187 -21.78 26.67 -19.56
C LEU A 187 -20.93 26.65 -20.83
N ASP A 188 -20.79 27.79 -21.49
CA ASP A 188 -19.78 27.99 -22.54
C ASP A 188 -18.46 28.37 -21.84
N ALA A 189 -17.74 27.32 -21.43
CA ALA A 189 -16.59 27.51 -20.58
C ALA A 189 -15.36 27.98 -21.37
N GLU A 190 -14.73 29.03 -20.89
CA GLU A 190 -13.41 29.54 -21.36
C GLU A 190 -12.30 28.61 -20.90
N ALA A 191 -12.42 28.10 -19.66
CA ALA A 191 -11.54 27.16 -19.01
C ALA A 191 -12.34 26.30 -18.02
N ALA A 192 -11.99 25.03 -17.89
CA ALA A 192 -12.60 24.15 -16.92
C ALA A 192 -11.59 23.10 -16.42
N GLY A 193 -11.90 22.45 -15.31
CA GLY A 193 -10.99 21.47 -14.76
C GLY A 193 -11.42 20.91 -13.43
N VAL A 194 -10.45 20.39 -12.69
CA VAL A 194 -10.62 19.87 -11.34
C VAL A 194 -9.74 20.60 -10.34
N ALA A 195 -10.19 20.67 -9.10
CA ALA A 195 -9.39 21.21 -8.00
C ALA A 195 -9.50 20.27 -6.80
N PHE A 196 -8.36 19.83 -6.33
CA PHE A 196 -8.27 18.99 -5.14
C PHE A 196 -7.91 19.87 -3.94
N SER A 197 -8.76 19.95 -2.94
CA SER A 197 -8.52 20.75 -1.74
C SER A 197 -7.30 20.27 -0.94
N ARG A 198 -6.88 19.04 -1.18
CA ARG A 198 -5.65 18.41 -0.70
C ARG A 198 -5.03 17.61 -1.84
N ASP A 199 -3.70 17.57 -1.95
CA ASP A 199 -3.03 16.83 -3.04
C ASP A 199 -3.43 15.33 -3.03
N PRO A 200 -4.14 14.85 -4.08
CA PRO A 200 -4.64 13.48 -4.12
C PRO A 200 -3.53 12.44 -4.24
N THR A 201 -2.34 12.84 -4.65
CA THR A 201 -1.22 11.94 -4.90
C THR A 201 -0.31 11.83 -3.68
N SER A 202 0.07 12.96 -3.07
CA SER A 202 0.99 12.99 -1.94
C SER A 202 0.29 13.01 -0.57
N GLY A 203 -0.99 13.42 -0.51
CA GLY A 203 -1.70 13.69 0.74
C GLY A 203 -1.26 14.98 1.44
N GLU A 204 -0.32 15.73 0.86
CA GLU A 204 0.18 16.96 1.44
C GLU A 204 -0.90 18.05 1.52
N GLU A 205 -0.74 18.94 2.50
CA GLU A 205 -1.66 20.06 2.73
C GLU A 205 -1.41 21.20 1.72
N ARG A 206 -1.66 20.93 0.45
CA ARG A 206 -1.61 21.88 -0.65
C ARG A 206 -2.78 21.63 -1.61
N VAL A 207 -3.23 22.70 -2.27
CA VAL A 207 -4.32 22.62 -3.24
C VAL A 207 -3.72 22.37 -4.62
N VAL A 208 -4.23 21.35 -5.32
CA VAL A 208 -3.82 21.07 -6.70
C VAL A 208 -4.97 21.46 -7.62
N VAL A 209 -4.68 22.27 -8.65
CA VAL A 209 -5.65 22.68 -9.67
C VAL A 209 -5.15 22.20 -11.03
N GLU A 210 -5.99 21.46 -11.73
CA GLU A 210 -5.74 21.03 -13.11
C GLU A 210 -6.75 21.73 -14.02
N ALA A 211 -6.26 22.32 -15.12
CA ALA A 211 -7.04 23.18 -15.99
C ALA A 211 -6.80 22.88 -17.47
N ALA A 212 -7.89 22.85 -18.25
CA ALA A 212 -7.87 22.77 -19.70
C ALA A 212 -8.61 23.97 -20.33
N LEU A 213 -8.27 24.28 -21.57
CA LEU A 213 -9.02 25.25 -22.37
C LEU A 213 -10.39 24.67 -22.77
N GLY A 214 -11.45 25.46 -22.67
CA GLY A 214 -12.79 25.04 -22.97
C GLY A 214 -13.41 24.13 -21.91
N LEU A 215 -13.99 23.00 -22.32
CA LEU A 215 -14.73 22.11 -21.44
C LEU A 215 -13.82 21.12 -20.70
N GLY A 216 -14.14 20.83 -19.44
CA GLY A 216 -13.34 20.01 -18.52
C GLY A 216 -13.36 18.49 -18.77
N GLU A 217 -14.06 18.01 -19.81
CA GLU A 217 -14.15 16.58 -20.09
C GLU A 217 -12.78 15.96 -20.41
N SER A 218 -11.89 16.71 -21.04
CA SER A 218 -10.50 16.29 -21.32
C SER A 218 -9.68 16.06 -20.05
N VAL A 219 -9.95 16.83 -18.98
CA VAL A 219 -9.28 16.68 -17.66
C VAL A 219 -9.78 15.43 -16.96
N VAL A 220 -11.10 15.25 -16.88
CA VAL A 220 -11.72 14.11 -16.17
C VAL A 220 -11.43 12.78 -16.86
N GLY A 221 -11.33 12.76 -18.20
CA GLY A 221 -11.03 11.58 -19.00
C GLY A 221 -9.54 11.19 -19.04
N GLY A 222 -8.63 12.03 -18.52
CA GLY A 222 -7.18 11.80 -18.56
C GLY A 222 -6.56 11.79 -19.95
N ALA A 223 -7.26 12.31 -20.97
CA ALA A 223 -6.88 12.26 -22.38
C ALA A 223 -6.42 13.60 -22.95
N GLY A 224 -6.30 14.65 -22.14
CA GLY A 224 -6.00 16.01 -22.60
C GLY A 224 -4.71 16.59 -22.03
N ASP A 225 -4.17 17.58 -22.76
CA ASP A 225 -3.03 18.39 -22.32
C ASP A 225 -3.54 19.39 -21.27
N VAL A 226 -3.23 19.18 -19.99
CA VAL A 226 -3.72 19.98 -18.87
C VAL A 226 -2.59 20.71 -18.17
N ASP A 227 -2.84 21.98 -17.84
CA ASP A 227 -1.95 22.73 -16.96
C ASP A 227 -2.19 22.33 -15.51
N ARG A 228 -1.10 22.15 -14.75
CA ARG A 228 -1.16 21.83 -13.33
C ARG A 228 -0.58 22.96 -12.49
N TYR A 229 -1.34 23.38 -11.50
CA TYR A 229 -1.00 24.43 -10.53
C TYR A 229 -1.03 23.86 -9.12
N VAL A 230 -0.06 24.23 -8.29
CA VAL A 230 0.02 23.83 -6.89
C VAL A 230 0.04 25.08 -6.03
N ALA A 231 -1.01 25.30 -5.25
CA ALA A 231 -1.16 26.47 -4.39
C ALA A 231 -0.97 26.13 -2.91
N SER A 232 -0.34 27.01 -2.16
CA SER A 232 -0.20 26.92 -0.71
C SER A 232 -1.57 27.08 -0.04
N ARG A 233 -1.87 26.23 0.96
CA ARG A 233 -3.10 26.39 1.77
C ARG A 233 -3.05 27.56 2.75
N GLN A 234 -1.86 28.02 3.12
CA GLN A 234 -1.68 29.15 4.03
C GLN A 234 -1.81 30.49 3.29
N THR A 235 -1.25 30.53 2.08
CA THR A 235 -1.21 31.74 1.24
C THR A 235 -1.55 31.36 -0.19
N THR A 236 -2.85 31.31 -0.54
CA THR A 236 -3.31 30.84 -1.87
C THR A 236 -2.81 31.69 -3.04
N SER A 237 -2.25 32.87 -2.79
CA SER A 237 -1.55 33.70 -3.77
C SER A 237 -0.13 33.20 -4.09
N GLU A 238 0.45 32.35 -3.23
CA GLU A 238 1.71 31.68 -3.48
C GLU A 238 1.46 30.34 -4.19
N CYS A 239 1.86 30.28 -5.46
CA CYS A 239 1.76 29.11 -6.31
C CYS A 239 3.16 28.68 -6.73
N GLU A 240 3.43 27.36 -6.67
CA GLU A 240 4.64 26.80 -7.28
C GLU A 240 4.69 27.12 -8.79
N PRO A 241 5.87 27.12 -9.44
CA PRO A 241 5.93 27.26 -10.89
C PRO A 241 4.97 26.26 -11.57
N PRO A 242 4.00 26.74 -12.37
CA PRO A 242 3.00 25.85 -12.96
C PRO A 242 3.63 24.93 -14.00
N CYS A 243 3.18 23.69 -14.04
CA CYS A 243 3.47 22.78 -15.16
C CYS A 243 2.49 23.12 -16.29
N VAL A 244 2.99 23.78 -17.33
CA VAL A 244 2.19 24.18 -18.51
C VAL A 244 2.33 23.11 -19.58
N ALA A 245 1.20 22.57 -20.04
CA ALA A 245 1.15 21.59 -21.11
C ALA A 245 1.21 22.25 -22.49
N HIS A 246 1.67 21.50 -23.49
CA HIS A 246 1.58 21.90 -24.90
C HIS A 246 0.21 21.48 -25.45
N LYS A 247 -0.72 22.43 -25.55
CA LYS A 247 -2.14 22.23 -25.88
C LYS A 247 -2.37 22.26 -27.39
N LEU A 248 -2.68 21.10 -27.97
CA LEU A 248 -2.97 21.00 -29.41
C LEU A 248 -4.44 21.25 -29.73
N HIS A 249 -5.34 20.71 -28.90
CA HIS A 249 -6.77 20.75 -29.12
C HIS A 249 -7.53 21.21 -27.88
N SER A 250 -8.68 21.83 -28.07
CA SER A 250 -9.64 22.12 -27.00
C SER A 250 -11.02 21.58 -27.35
N ARG A 251 -11.83 21.24 -26.35
CA ARG A 251 -13.20 20.78 -26.55
C ARG A 251 -14.17 21.92 -26.24
N VAL A 252 -15.07 22.17 -27.17
CA VAL A 252 -16.10 23.23 -27.07
C VAL A 252 -17.48 22.68 -27.44
N CYS A 253 -18.54 23.41 -27.09
CA CYS A 253 -19.88 23.07 -27.49
C CYS A 253 -20.04 23.21 -29.02
N ALA A 254 -20.53 22.17 -29.70
CA ALA A 254 -20.86 22.27 -31.11
C ALA A 254 -22.16 23.07 -31.33
N ALA A 255 -22.26 23.82 -32.43
CA ALA A 255 -23.40 24.67 -32.71
C ALA A 255 -24.73 23.93 -32.87
N LEU A 256 -24.70 22.65 -33.24
CA LEU A 256 -25.90 21.81 -33.50
C LEU A 256 -26.15 20.75 -32.40
N GLY A 257 -25.47 20.84 -31.24
CA GLY A 257 -25.54 19.87 -30.16
C GLY A 257 -24.30 18.98 -30.08
N GLY A 258 -24.04 18.39 -28.91
CA GLY A 258 -22.85 17.63 -28.64
C GLY A 258 -21.57 18.46 -28.52
N LEU A 259 -20.42 17.84 -28.65
CA LEU A 259 -19.10 18.46 -28.51
C LEU A 259 -18.34 18.43 -29.85
N GLN A 260 -17.46 19.41 -30.03
CA GLN A 260 -16.48 19.41 -31.10
C GLN A 260 -15.08 19.70 -30.58
N GLU A 261 -14.07 19.15 -31.26
CA GLU A 261 -12.67 19.41 -31.01
C GLU A 261 -12.20 20.53 -31.96
N VAL A 262 -11.51 21.54 -31.40
CA VAL A 262 -11.02 22.69 -32.14
C VAL A 262 -9.51 22.82 -31.91
N ASP A 263 -8.76 23.12 -32.95
CA ASP A 263 -7.33 23.39 -32.86
C ASP A 263 -7.02 24.63 -32.04
N VAL A 264 -6.10 24.53 -31.09
CA VAL A 264 -5.60 25.65 -30.32
C VAL A 264 -4.62 26.45 -31.21
N PRO A 265 -4.80 27.77 -31.35
CA PRO A 265 -3.88 28.61 -32.10
C PRO A 265 -2.43 28.44 -31.60
N PRO A 266 -1.42 28.40 -32.49
CA PRO A 266 -0.03 28.12 -32.13
C PRO A 266 0.50 29.01 -30.99
N GLU A 267 0.10 30.29 -30.99
CA GLU A 267 0.47 31.30 -29.98
C GLU A 267 -0.11 31.01 -28.58
N ALA A 268 -1.18 30.22 -28.48
CA ALA A 268 -1.87 29.88 -27.23
C ALA A 268 -1.47 28.52 -26.65
N ARG A 269 -0.76 27.69 -27.43
CA ARG A 269 -0.46 26.28 -27.04
C ARG A 269 0.36 26.16 -25.77
N ASP A 270 1.34 27.06 -25.59
CA ASP A 270 2.27 27.03 -24.45
C ASP A 270 1.96 28.16 -23.44
N VAL A 271 0.80 28.80 -23.57
CA VAL A 271 0.35 29.83 -22.64
C VAL A 271 -0.47 29.20 -21.52
N ARG A 272 -0.30 29.70 -20.31
CA ARG A 272 -1.06 29.25 -19.13
C ARG A 272 -2.56 29.43 -19.34
N VAL A 273 -3.34 28.41 -19.00
CA VAL A 273 -4.82 28.42 -19.04
C VAL A 273 -5.39 29.41 -18.02
N LEU A 274 -4.80 29.50 -16.83
CA LEU A 274 -5.29 30.32 -15.73
C LEU A 274 -4.27 31.39 -15.33
N THR A 275 -4.77 32.57 -14.94
CA THR A 275 -4.01 33.56 -14.20
C THR A 275 -3.83 33.10 -12.74
N LEU A 276 -2.80 33.60 -12.04
CA LEU A 276 -2.59 33.29 -10.62
C LEU A 276 -3.76 33.72 -9.73
N GLY A 277 -4.46 34.81 -10.11
CA GLY A 277 -5.68 35.25 -9.41
C GLY A 277 -6.81 34.24 -9.52
N GLN A 278 -7.02 33.65 -10.70
CA GLN A 278 -8.00 32.57 -10.90
C GLN A 278 -7.62 31.29 -10.14
N VAL A 279 -6.35 30.90 -10.17
CA VAL A 279 -5.86 29.77 -9.37
C VAL A 279 -6.14 29.99 -7.88
N SER A 280 -5.86 31.18 -7.36
CA SER A 280 -6.14 31.54 -5.95
C SER A 280 -7.63 31.46 -5.63
N GLN A 281 -8.52 31.95 -6.52
CA GLN A 281 -9.97 31.89 -6.33
C GLN A 281 -10.48 30.43 -6.31
N ILE A 282 -10.02 29.58 -7.24
CA ILE A 282 -10.37 28.15 -7.28
C ILE A 282 -9.90 27.47 -6.01
N ALA A 283 -8.65 27.72 -5.58
CA ALA A 283 -8.08 27.12 -4.37
C ALA A 283 -8.87 27.52 -3.11
N GLN A 284 -9.25 28.80 -2.98
CA GLN A 284 -10.09 29.27 -1.88
C GLN A 284 -11.47 28.60 -1.87
N THR A 285 -12.08 28.45 -3.05
CA THR A 285 -13.38 27.77 -3.21
C THR A 285 -13.27 26.29 -2.80
N ALA A 286 -12.24 25.57 -3.25
CA ALA A 286 -12.02 24.17 -2.89
C ALA A 286 -11.81 24.00 -1.37
N MET A 287 -11.02 24.88 -0.73
CA MET A 287 -10.85 24.88 0.73
C MET A 287 -12.11 25.27 1.50
N ALA A 288 -12.94 26.17 0.94
CA ALA A 288 -14.21 26.53 1.54
C ALA A 288 -15.21 25.36 1.50
N LEU A 289 -15.25 24.61 0.40
CA LEU A 289 -16.04 23.38 0.27
C LEU A 289 -15.52 22.29 1.22
N GLU A 290 -14.20 22.12 1.37
CA GLU A 290 -13.64 21.20 2.37
C GLU A 290 -14.10 21.54 3.79
N ARG A 291 -14.11 22.82 4.16
CA ARG A 291 -14.60 23.25 5.48
C ARG A 291 -16.09 23.02 5.64
N HIS A 292 -16.89 23.22 4.58
CA HIS A 292 -18.33 22.99 4.61
C HIS A 292 -18.66 21.51 4.78
N PHE A 293 -18.03 20.63 3.99
CA PHE A 293 -18.26 19.17 4.04
C PHE A 293 -17.43 18.43 5.10
N GLN A 294 -16.55 19.13 5.83
CA GLN A 294 -15.69 18.57 6.86
C GLN A 294 -14.77 17.42 6.39
N CYS A 295 -14.48 17.37 5.10
CA CYS A 295 -13.58 16.37 4.48
C CYS A 295 -12.95 16.94 3.20
N PRO A 296 -11.74 16.49 2.81
CA PRO A 296 -11.11 16.93 1.57
C PRO A 296 -11.99 16.69 0.34
N GLN A 297 -12.01 17.66 -0.58
CA GLN A 297 -12.92 17.70 -1.73
C GLN A 297 -12.18 17.66 -3.06
N ASP A 298 -12.71 16.87 -3.98
CA ASP A 298 -12.45 16.87 -5.42
C ASP A 298 -13.57 17.71 -6.08
N VAL A 299 -13.21 18.84 -6.66
CA VAL A 299 -14.14 19.87 -7.13
C VAL A 299 -13.99 20.02 -8.64
N GLU A 300 -15.05 19.71 -9.39
CA GLU A 300 -15.16 20.06 -10.80
C GLU A 300 -15.61 21.53 -10.90
N TRP A 301 -14.89 22.31 -11.67
CA TRP A 301 -15.13 23.75 -11.83
C TRP A 301 -15.08 24.19 -13.29
N ALA A 302 -15.72 25.33 -13.60
CA ALA A 302 -15.60 26.01 -14.88
C ALA A 302 -15.61 27.52 -14.71
N TYR A 303 -14.87 28.22 -15.59
CA TYR A 303 -14.98 29.65 -15.81
C TYR A 303 -15.80 29.91 -17.05
N ALA A 304 -16.84 30.72 -16.92
CA ALA A 304 -17.65 31.22 -17.99
C ALA A 304 -18.03 32.69 -17.72
N ASP A 305 -17.96 33.57 -18.72
CA ASP A 305 -18.20 35.00 -18.60
C ASP A 305 -17.39 35.66 -17.44
N GLY A 306 -16.14 35.20 -17.26
CA GLY A 306 -15.25 35.68 -16.20
C GLY A 306 -15.66 35.30 -14.78
N LYS A 307 -16.62 34.36 -14.60
CA LYS A 307 -17.09 33.91 -13.29
C LYS A 307 -16.72 32.45 -13.08
N LEU A 308 -16.36 32.12 -11.84
CA LEU A 308 -16.13 30.72 -11.41
C LEU A 308 -17.44 30.07 -11.03
N PHE A 309 -17.67 28.84 -11.54
CA PHE A 309 -18.79 27.98 -11.16
C PHE A 309 -18.28 26.65 -10.65
N VAL A 310 -18.93 26.11 -9.62
CA VAL A 310 -18.76 24.74 -9.15
C VAL A 310 -19.75 23.84 -9.88
N LEU A 311 -19.26 22.85 -10.60
CA LEU A 311 -20.08 21.90 -11.36
C LEU A 311 -20.43 20.66 -10.55
N GLN A 312 -19.51 20.22 -9.69
CA GLN A 312 -19.65 19.09 -8.78
C GLN A 312 -18.58 19.17 -7.68
N ALA A 313 -18.89 18.68 -6.48
CA ALA A 313 -17.88 18.39 -5.47
C ALA A 313 -18.16 16.99 -4.90
N ARG A 314 -17.10 16.25 -4.62
CA ARG A 314 -17.17 14.95 -3.98
C ARG A 314 -16.03 14.78 -2.99
N PRO A 315 -16.22 13.99 -1.92
CA PRO A 315 -15.12 13.66 -1.03
C PRO A 315 -13.97 13.02 -1.80
N ILE A 316 -12.74 13.45 -1.51
CA ILE A 316 -11.57 12.75 -2.00
C ILE A 316 -11.49 11.43 -1.22
N THR A 317 -12.03 10.37 -1.80
CA THR A 317 -12.01 9.02 -1.20
C THR A 317 -10.65 8.34 -1.35
N THR A 318 -9.77 8.89 -2.18
CA THR A 318 -8.37 8.45 -2.35
C THR A 318 -7.45 8.97 -1.24
N HIS A 319 -7.94 9.81 -0.32
CA HIS A 319 -7.19 10.30 0.85
C HIS A 319 -7.28 9.43 2.10
N THR A 320 -7.29 8.16 1.97
CA THR A 320 -6.37 7.39 2.75
C THR A 320 -5.09 7.38 1.93
N ALA A 321 -4.10 8.19 2.30
CA ALA A 321 -2.73 7.93 1.90
C ALA A 321 -2.58 6.42 2.03
N SER A 322 -2.38 5.74 0.89
CA SER A 322 -2.41 4.28 0.94
C SER A 322 -1.37 3.90 1.96
N PHE A 323 -1.76 3.30 3.09
CA PHE A 323 -0.77 2.85 4.08
C PHE A 323 0.35 2.06 3.41
N PHE A 324 0.04 1.47 2.27
CA PHE A 324 0.89 0.53 1.54
C PHE A 324 1.89 1.18 0.56
N THR A 325 1.85 2.50 0.38
CA THR A 325 2.81 3.19 -0.49
C THR A 325 3.12 4.57 0.06
N ASP A 326 4.35 4.76 0.53
CA ASP A 326 4.89 6.06 0.90
C ASP A 326 5.25 6.83 -0.37
N ILE A 327 4.57 7.92 -0.64
CA ILE A 327 4.94 8.86 -1.70
C ILE A 327 5.90 9.87 -1.11
N LEU A 328 7.10 9.94 -1.66
CA LEU A 328 8.15 10.85 -1.21
C LEU A 328 8.19 12.07 -2.14
N PRO A 329 8.72 13.22 -1.67
CA PRO A 329 9.14 14.29 -2.57
C PRO A 329 10.02 13.73 -3.69
N GLU A 330 9.93 14.28 -4.90
CA GLU A 330 10.77 13.85 -6.01
C GLU A 330 12.24 14.12 -5.66
N ASP A 331 12.98 13.05 -5.43
CA ASP A 331 14.41 13.05 -5.19
C ASP A 331 15.05 11.84 -5.91
N ASP A 332 16.37 11.88 -6.06
CA ASP A 332 17.15 10.79 -6.65
C ASP A 332 17.55 9.73 -5.62
N SER A 333 16.88 9.65 -4.47
CA SER A 333 17.21 8.66 -3.45
C SER A 333 16.94 7.25 -3.97
N VAL A 334 17.91 6.36 -3.74
CA VAL A 334 17.83 4.96 -4.15
C VAL A 334 17.40 4.11 -2.96
N TRP A 335 16.46 3.18 -3.21
CA TRP A 335 15.87 2.30 -2.22
C TRP A 335 16.05 0.85 -2.64
N THR A 336 16.33 -0.04 -1.70
CA THR A 336 16.52 -1.48 -1.94
C THR A 336 15.55 -2.31 -1.12
N ALA A 337 14.92 -3.31 -1.74
CA ALA A 337 14.12 -4.33 -1.06
C ALA A 337 14.99 -5.45 -0.48
N GLY A 338 16.21 -5.65 -0.99
CA GLY A 338 17.02 -6.85 -0.78
C GLY A 338 17.24 -7.24 0.68
N PHE A 339 17.34 -6.28 1.60
CA PHE A 339 17.50 -6.57 3.03
C PHE A 339 16.22 -7.03 3.73
N LEU A 340 15.07 -6.48 3.32
CA LEU A 340 13.78 -6.73 3.98
C LEU A 340 12.99 -7.86 3.32
N ASN A 341 13.23 -8.14 2.05
CA ASN A 341 12.50 -9.13 1.27
C ASN A 341 12.56 -10.56 1.87
N GLU A 342 13.71 -10.98 2.40
CA GLU A 342 13.86 -12.28 3.06
C GLU A 342 13.00 -12.42 4.33
N ARG A 343 12.60 -11.29 4.93
CA ARG A 343 11.83 -11.21 6.17
C ARG A 343 10.36 -10.95 5.92
N PHE A 344 10.07 -10.21 4.87
CA PHE A 344 8.73 -9.79 4.42
C PHE A 344 8.56 -10.09 2.93
N PRO A 345 8.47 -11.37 2.53
CA PRO A 345 8.38 -11.75 1.12
C PRO A 345 7.03 -11.42 0.47
N LEU A 346 6.03 -11.12 1.27
CA LEU A 346 4.66 -10.80 0.88
C LEU A 346 4.31 -9.36 1.30
N PRO A 347 3.26 -8.74 0.73
CA PRO A 347 2.79 -7.45 1.19
C PRO A 347 2.54 -7.44 2.69
N VAL A 348 2.94 -6.35 3.37
CA VAL A 348 2.82 -6.24 4.83
C VAL A 348 1.52 -5.60 5.25
N SER A 349 0.95 -6.08 6.35
CA SER A 349 -0.23 -5.49 6.98
C SER A 349 0.12 -4.20 7.74
N PRO A 350 -0.84 -3.27 7.92
CA PRO A 350 -0.63 -2.06 8.72
C PRO A 350 -0.11 -2.34 10.12
N LEU A 351 -0.72 -3.27 10.85
CA LEU A 351 -0.28 -3.59 12.20
C LEU A 351 1.10 -4.25 12.20
N GLY A 352 1.29 -5.27 11.35
CA GLY A 352 2.54 -6.01 11.30
C GLY A 352 3.73 -5.11 10.95
N TRP A 353 3.57 -4.23 9.96
CA TRP A 353 4.62 -3.30 9.59
C TRP A 353 4.88 -2.23 10.64
N SER A 354 3.84 -1.54 11.13
CA SER A 354 4.02 -0.49 12.14
C SER A 354 4.60 -1.00 13.47
N LEU A 355 4.27 -2.25 13.83
CA LEU A 355 4.81 -2.92 15.02
C LEU A 355 6.32 -3.14 14.95
N VAL A 356 6.84 -3.43 13.76
CA VAL A 356 8.24 -3.85 13.56
C VAL A 356 9.10 -2.71 13.04
N ARG A 357 8.52 -1.77 12.28
CA ARG A 357 9.22 -0.68 11.61
C ARG A 357 10.09 0.15 12.55
N GLU A 358 9.51 0.64 13.64
CA GLU A 358 10.20 1.51 14.60
C GLU A 358 11.41 0.81 15.23
N LEU A 359 11.25 -0.45 15.64
CA LEU A 359 12.35 -1.25 16.17
C LEU A 359 13.47 -1.49 15.15
N LEU A 360 13.10 -1.79 13.90
CA LEU A 360 14.07 -1.98 12.82
C LEU A 360 14.81 -0.69 12.51
N GLU A 361 14.10 0.42 12.33
CA GLU A 361 14.73 1.70 11.99
C GLU A 361 15.67 2.13 13.10
N GLU A 362 15.25 2.07 14.35
CA GLU A 362 16.05 2.55 15.47
C GLU A 362 17.24 1.63 15.76
N LEU A 363 16.98 0.34 15.97
CA LEU A 363 18.00 -0.57 16.48
C LEU A 363 18.89 -1.19 15.39
N ALA A 364 18.34 -1.46 14.19
CA ALA A 364 19.14 -2.06 13.12
C ALA A 364 19.90 -1.03 12.28
N PHE A 365 19.40 0.21 12.18
CA PHE A 365 19.96 1.20 11.27
C PHE A 365 20.40 2.50 11.94
N ARG A 366 19.55 3.23 12.69
CA ARG A 366 19.91 4.53 13.27
C ARG A 366 21.02 4.41 14.32
N ASP A 367 20.91 3.48 15.23
CA ASP A 367 21.95 3.27 16.24
C ASP A 367 23.31 2.98 15.62
N PRO A 368 23.49 2.03 14.67
CA PRO A 368 24.77 1.87 13.97
C PRO A 368 25.29 3.15 13.34
N LEU A 369 24.44 3.95 12.70
CA LEU A 369 24.85 5.22 12.11
C LEU A 369 25.29 6.25 13.15
N ARG A 370 24.64 6.30 14.32
CA ARG A 370 25.11 7.12 15.48
C ARG A 370 26.46 6.65 16.00
N TYR A 371 26.68 5.34 16.10
CA TYR A 371 27.99 4.79 16.50
C TYR A 371 29.10 5.17 15.52
N LEU A 372 28.77 5.28 14.23
CA LEU A 372 29.72 5.78 13.23
C LEU A 372 29.93 7.31 13.32
N GLY A 373 29.26 8.02 14.23
CA GLY A 373 29.38 9.46 14.44
C GLY A 373 28.51 10.33 13.54
N LEU A 374 27.53 9.77 12.84
CA LEU A 374 26.58 10.53 12.06
C LEU A 374 25.68 11.38 12.98
N ARG A 375 25.50 12.66 12.64
CA ARG A 375 24.60 13.58 13.34
C ARG A 375 23.28 13.69 12.59
N ASN A 376 22.20 14.05 13.28
CA ASN A 376 20.84 14.26 12.71
C ASN A 376 20.27 13.01 12.02
N VAL A 377 20.60 11.82 12.50
CA VAL A 377 20.11 10.53 11.96
C VAL A 377 18.57 10.43 12.10
N GLU A 378 18.01 11.16 13.05
CA GLU A 378 16.54 11.24 13.29
C GLU A 378 15.79 11.80 12.10
N ARG A 379 16.40 12.70 11.32
CA ARG A 379 15.81 13.30 10.12
C ARG A 379 15.92 12.40 8.88
N LEU A 380 16.71 11.34 8.97
CA LEU A 380 16.91 10.41 7.86
C LEU A 380 15.72 9.45 7.78
N ARG A 381 15.03 9.43 6.63
CA ARG A 381 14.06 8.40 6.35
C ARG A 381 14.80 7.10 5.98
N ILE A 382 14.67 6.10 6.83
CA ILE A 382 15.40 4.82 6.72
C ILE A 382 14.62 3.83 5.87
N THR A 383 13.31 3.70 6.13
CA THR A 383 12.44 2.73 5.43
C THR A 383 11.28 3.43 4.77
N ARG A 384 10.71 2.77 3.76
CA ARG A 384 9.45 3.15 3.10
C ARG A 384 8.70 1.92 2.64
N LEU A 385 7.40 2.09 2.40
CA LEU A 385 6.59 1.11 1.69
C LEU A 385 6.38 1.52 0.23
N TYR A 386 6.41 0.53 -0.65
CA TYR A 386 6.00 0.66 -2.04
C TYR A 386 5.15 -0.54 -2.42
N ARG A 387 3.86 -0.33 -2.71
CA ARG A 387 2.86 -1.38 -3.01
C ARG A 387 2.84 -2.50 -1.96
N GLY A 388 2.90 -2.12 -0.69
CA GLY A 388 2.90 -3.05 0.44
C GLY A 388 4.23 -3.74 0.72
N HIS A 389 5.29 -3.50 -0.05
CA HIS A 389 6.62 -4.07 0.20
C HIS A 389 7.54 -3.05 0.85
N PRO A 390 8.29 -3.43 1.90
CA PRO A 390 9.21 -2.52 2.58
C PRO A 390 10.57 -2.43 1.90
N TYR A 391 11.09 -1.19 1.80
CA TYR A 391 12.40 -0.86 1.25
C TYR A 391 13.24 -0.12 2.27
N VAL A 392 14.56 -0.27 2.16
CA VAL A 392 15.56 0.47 2.93
C VAL A 392 16.26 1.48 2.04
N ASN A 393 16.51 2.68 2.56
CA ASN A 393 17.29 3.71 1.88
C ASN A 393 18.72 3.22 1.66
N LEU A 394 19.19 3.21 0.41
CA LEU A 394 20.50 2.74 0.03
C LEU A 394 21.64 3.53 0.73
N PHE A 395 21.38 4.79 1.08
CA PHE A 395 22.30 5.62 1.84
C PHE A 395 22.81 4.95 3.13
N VAL A 396 21.99 4.14 3.78
CA VAL A 396 22.38 3.38 4.99
C VAL A 396 23.53 2.43 4.67
N PHE A 397 23.38 1.62 3.62
CA PHE A 397 24.41 0.67 3.20
C PHE A 397 25.63 1.37 2.62
N GLN A 398 25.45 2.45 1.87
CA GLN A 398 26.54 3.29 1.37
C GLN A 398 27.38 3.81 2.52
N THR A 399 26.76 4.31 3.59
CA THR A 399 27.45 4.85 4.77
C THR A 399 28.18 3.77 5.54
N LEU A 400 27.51 2.64 5.80
CA LEU A 400 28.11 1.51 6.52
C LEU A 400 29.34 0.96 5.75
N TYR A 401 29.23 0.75 4.46
CA TYR A 401 30.31 0.13 3.67
C TYR A 401 31.44 1.09 3.33
N LYS A 402 31.22 2.41 3.33
CA LYS A 402 32.29 3.38 3.14
C LYS A 402 33.30 3.41 4.32
N VAL A 403 32.83 3.13 5.53
CA VAL A 403 33.65 3.12 6.73
C VAL A 403 34.55 1.87 6.80
N PHE A 404 34.04 0.73 6.26
CA PHE A 404 34.81 -0.50 6.24
C PHE A 404 35.79 -0.55 5.04
N PRO A 405 37.08 -0.90 5.23
CA PRO A 405 37.95 -1.18 4.11
C PRO A 405 37.38 -2.29 3.22
N ASP A 406 37.61 -2.21 1.91
CA ASP A 406 37.13 -3.26 0.95
C ASP A 406 37.65 -4.65 1.35
N LEU A 407 38.81 -4.70 2.05
CA LEU A 407 39.37 -5.91 2.60
C LEU A 407 38.46 -6.63 3.61
N LEU A 408 37.59 -5.91 4.33
CA LEU A 408 36.73 -6.45 5.40
C LEU A 408 35.26 -6.61 4.97
N LEU A 409 34.91 -6.17 3.75
CA LEU A 409 33.56 -6.34 3.25
C LEU A 409 33.34 -7.76 2.72
N PRO A 410 32.22 -8.41 3.02
CA PRO A 410 31.84 -9.68 2.39
C PRO A 410 31.65 -9.49 0.88
N GLU A 411 31.91 -10.55 0.09
CA GLU A 411 31.75 -10.50 -1.37
C GLU A 411 30.29 -10.23 -1.78
N ASP A 412 29.34 -10.70 -1.00
CA ASP A 412 27.91 -10.49 -1.21
C ASP A 412 27.36 -9.17 -0.66
N ALA A 413 28.23 -8.31 -0.09
CA ALA A 413 27.82 -6.97 0.39
C ALA A 413 27.17 -6.12 -0.71
N TYR A 414 27.57 -6.35 -1.95
CA TYR A 414 27.05 -5.62 -3.12
C TYR A 414 25.66 -6.05 -3.57
N ARG A 415 25.10 -7.13 -3.04
CA ARG A 415 23.74 -7.59 -3.35
C ARG A 415 22.64 -6.55 -3.05
N TYR A 416 22.95 -5.58 -2.20
CA TYR A 416 22.04 -4.48 -1.85
C TYR A 416 22.12 -3.30 -2.82
N PHE A 417 23.00 -3.36 -3.83
CA PHE A 417 23.19 -2.31 -4.84
C PHE A 417 22.70 -2.79 -6.20
N PRO A 418 22.20 -1.89 -7.06
CA PRO A 418 21.85 -2.24 -8.44
C PRO A 418 23.05 -2.82 -9.18
N GLU A 419 22.83 -3.84 -10.01
CA GLU A 419 23.87 -4.50 -10.79
C GLU A 419 24.63 -3.49 -11.67
N GLY A 420 25.95 -3.63 -11.72
CA GLY A 420 26.82 -2.74 -12.50
C GLY A 420 27.07 -1.36 -11.88
N GLN A 421 26.36 -0.98 -10.80
CA GLN A 421 26.42 0.36 -10.19
C GLN A 421 27.29 0.40 -8.90
N THR A 422 28.42 -0.26 -8.90
CA THR A 422 29.36 -0.23 -7.76
C THR A 422 29.89 1.18 -7.43
N SER A 423 29.82 2.12 -8.41
CA SER A 423 30.13 3.54 -8.23
C SER A 423 29.22 4.24 -7.20
N LEU A 424 27.96 3.81 -7.05
CA LEU A 424 27.03 4.36 -6.06
C LEU A 424 27.58 4.28 -4.62
N ARG A 425 28.42 3.29 -4.32
CA ARG A 425 29.10 3.20 -3.04
C ARG A 425 30.02 4.38 -2.76
N ARG A 426 30.72 4.91 -3.79
CA ARG A 426 31.65 6.02 -3.68
C ARG A 426 30.97 7.38 -3.62
N GLN A 427 29.74 7.48 -4.07
CA GLN A 427 28.96 8.73 -4.12
C GLN A 427 28.37 9.12 -2.75
N ALA A 428 28.46 8.26 -1.72
CA ALA A 428 27.95 8.60 -0.41
C ALA A 428 28.69 9.84 0.15
N HIS A 429 27.94 10.90 0.39
CA HIS A 429 28.41 12.14 1.01
C HIS A 429 28.59 11.98 2.53
N TYR A 430 29.31 10.94 2.93
CA TYR A 430 29.63 10.73 4.34
C TYR A 430 30.92 11.50 4.68
N PRO A 431 30.87 12.48 5.59
CA PRO A 431 31.99 13.39 5.83
C PRO A 431 33.13 12.77 6.63
N LEU A 432 32.96 11.57 7.18
CA LEU A 432 33.93 10.94 8.08
C LEU A 432 34.58 9.75 7.40
N GLY A 433 35.93 9.69 7.41
CA GLY A 433 36.70 8.53 7.00
C GLY A 433 37.09 7.64 8.19
N LEU A 434 37.64 6.44 7.93
CA LEU A 434 38.09 5.49 8.97
C LEU A 434 39.08 6.11 9.98
N PHE A 435 39.87 7.07 9.54
CA PHE A 435 40.88 7.77 10.38
C PHE A 435 40.41 9.15 10.87
N ASP A 436 39.14 9.51 10.68
CA ASP A 436 38.61 10.76 11.21
C ASP A 436 38.59 10.72 12.75
N PRO A 437 39.18 11.72 13.44
CA PRO A 437 39.21 11.74 14.90
C PRO A 437 37.82 11.66 15.56
N ARG A 438 36.79 12.19 14.91
CA ARG A 438 35.40 12.13 15.40
C ARG A 438 34.84 10.72 15.34
N PHE A 439 35.12 9.99 14.26
CA PHE A 439 34.79 8.59 14.14
C PHE A 439 35.50 7.74 15.19
N LEU A 440 36.82 7.89 15.30
CA LEU A 440 37.64 7.15 16.27
C LEU A 440 37.19 7.45 17.71
N TRP A 441 36.91 8.71 18.03
CA TRP A 441 36.39 9.09 19.34
C TRP A 441 35.00 8.50 19.63
N SER A 442 34.09 8.53 18.66
CA SER A 442 32.77 7.90 18.78
C SER A 442 32.88 6.41 19.04
N MET A 443 33.73 5.71 18.28
CA MET A 443 34.01 4.28 18.44
C MET A 443 34.60 3.96 19.81
N LEU A 444 35.62 4.72 20.23
CA LEU A 444 36.24 4.55 21.53
C LEU A 444 35.26 4.75 22.68
N ARG A 445 34.45 5.81 22.63
CA ARG A 445 33.42 6.10 23.64
C ARG A 445 32.42 4.96 23.78
N HIS A 446 31.95 4.39 22.65
CA HIS A 446 31.00 3.29 22.64
C HIS A 446 31.66 1.98 23.09
N PHE A 447 32.90 1.72 22.68
CA PHE A 447 33.66 0.57 23.14
C PHE A 447 33.84 0.57 24.68
N VAL A 448 34.19 1.72 25.26
CA VAL A 448 34.31 1.87 26.72
C VAL A 448 32.98 1.69 27.43
N ARG A 449 31.86 2.21 26.85
CA ARG A 449 30.52 2.12 27.45
C ARG A 449 29.86 0.74 27.31
N GLN A 450 30.17 0.04 26.23
CA GLN A 450 29.53 -1.24 25.90
C GLN A 450 30.58 -2.25 25.36
N PRO A 451 31.61 -2.64 26.14
CA PRO A 451 32.68 -3.52 25.65
C PRO A 451 32.16 -4.90 25.22
N ALA A 452 31.08 -5.37 25.82
CA ALA A 452 30.43 -6.64 25.47
C ALA A 452 29.91 -6.69 24.02
N VAL A 453 29.59 -5.55 23.46
CA VAL A 453 28.99 -5.42 22.10
C VAL A 453 30.06 -5.53 21.01
N TRP A 454 31.28 -4.99 21.27
CA TRP A 454 32.34 -4.90 20.27
C TRP A 454 33.35 -6.07 20.29
N SER A 455 33.46 -6.76 21.42
CA SER A 455 34.34 -7.90 21.52
C SER A 455 33.64 -9.17 21.02
N PRO A 456 34.16 -9.85 19.97
CA PRO A 456 33.59 -11.11 19.50
C PRO A 456 33.45 -12.17 20.60
N TRP A 457 34.36 -12.18 21.58
CA TRP A 457 34.29 -13.10 22.71
C TRP A 457 33.16 -12.80 23.70
N HIS A 458 32.96 -11.51 24.01
CA HIS A 458 31.91 -11.08 24.92
C HIS A 458 30.53 -11.12 24.24
N ASN A 459 30.43 -10.73 22.98
CA ASN A 459 29.17 -10.75 22.23
C ASN A 459 28.55 -12.15 22.17
N TYR A 460 29.34 -13.17 21.84
CA TYR A 460 28.87 -14.56 21.84
C TYR A 460 28.36 -15.01 23.21
N ARG A 461 29.05 -14.71 24.28
CA ARG A 461 28.62 -15.08 25.65
C ARG A 461 27.37 -14.33 26.07
N VAL A 462 27.25 -13.07 25.71
CA VAL A 462 26.07 -12.24 25.98
C VAL A 462 24.87 -12.79 25.20
N TRP A 463 25.07 -13.15 23.93
CA TRP A 463 24.05 -13.78 23.11
C TRP A 463 23.56 -15.12 23.70
N ALA A 464 24.46 -16.00 24.07
CA ALA A 464 24.09 -17.30 24.64
C ALA A 464 23.24 -17.15 25.92
N ARG A 465 23.60 -16.22 26.80
CA ARG A 465 22.81 -15.88 28.01
C ARG A 465 21.47 -15.27 27.65
N PHE A 466 21.44 -14.38 26.65
CA PHE A 466 20.23 -13.75 26.18
C PHE A 466 19.26 -14.78 25.57
N ALA A 467 19.73 -15.68 24.72
CA ALA A 467 18.91 -16.72 24.12
C ALA A 467 18.23 -17.59 25.19
N GLN A 468 18.98 -17.97 26.25
CA GLN A 468 18.42 -18.71 27.38
C GLN A 468 17.35 -17.89 28.12
N ARG A 469 17.66 -16.61 28.45
CA ARG A 469 16.70 -15.70 29.11
C ARG A 469 15.47 -15.46 28.25
N HIS A 470 15.65 -15.22 26.94
CA HIS A 470 14.55 -15.01 26.00
C HIS A 470 13.60 -16.22 25.95
N ALA A 471 14.14 -17.45 25.90
CA ALA A 471 13.33 -18.67 25.93
C ALA A 471 12.52 -18.77 27.23
N GLN A 472 13.12 -18.47 28.39
CA GLN A 472 12.43 -18.46 29.68
C GLN A 472 11.32 -17.39 29.73
N CYS A 473 11.63 -16.15 29.33
CA CYS A 473 10.67 -15.04 29.30
C CYS A 473 9.51 -15.33 28.33
N SER A 474 9.78 -15.83 27.14
CA SER A 474 8.74 -16.20 26.16
C SER A 474 7.82 -17.30 26.72
N GLN A 475 8.37 -18.28 27.43
CA GLN A 475 7.58 -19.32 28.06
C GLN A 475 6.71 -18.78 29.22
N GLN A 476 7.26 -17.87 30.01
CA GLN A 476 6.51 -17.22 31.10
C GLN A 476 5.37 -16.36 30.53
N LEU A 477 5.64 -15.51 29.54
CA LEU A 477 4.63 -14.70 28.85
C LEU A 477 3.53 -15.56 28.22
N GLY A 478 3.90 -16.72 27.65
CA GLY A 478 2.92 -17.67 27.11
C GLY A 478 2.01 -18.29 28.18
N ARG A 479 2.53 -18.51 29.42
CA ARG A 479 1.71 -18.96 30.56
C ARG A 479 0.78 -17.82 31.03
N GLU A 480 1.31 -16.61 31.22
CA GLU A 480 0.52 -15.44 31.57
C GLU A 480 -0.60 -15.20 30.55
N PHE A 481 -0.33 -15.33 29.25
CA PHE A 481 -1.33 -15.24 28.20
C PHE A 481 -2.48 -16.26 28.37
N LYS A 482 -2.15 -17.51 28.68
CA LYS A 482 -3.19 -18.53 28.95
C LYS A 482 -4.09 -18.13 30.12
N VAL A 483 -3.49 -17.67 31.23
CA VAL A 483 -4.24 -17.18 32.39
C VAL A 483 -5.14 -15.99 32.00
N LEU A 484 -4.61 -15.02 31.24
CA LEU A 484 -5.37 -13.89 30.76
C LEU A 484 -6.55 -14.28 29.85
N CYS A 485 -6.45 -15.40 29.12
CA CYS A 485 -7.56 -15.93 28.32
C CYS A 485 -8.67 -16.54 29.18
N GLU A 486 -8.33 -17.12 30.34
CA GLU A 486 -9.27 -17.82 31.22
C GLU A 486 -10.02 -16.86 32.16
N GLU A 487 -9.40 -15.78 32.62
CA GLU A 487 -9.90 -14.88 33.68
C GLU A 487 -10.56 -13.56 33.21
N GLY A 488 -10.88 -13.41 31.93
CA GLY A 488 -11.52 -12.17 31.44
C GLY A 488 -10.59 -10.95 31.47
N ALA A 489 -9.48 -11.02 30.78
CA ALA A 489 -8.42 -10.00 30.76
C ALA A 489 -8.94 -8.61 30.36
N THR A 490 -8.47 -7.59 31.06
CA THR A 490 -8.74 -6.19 30.71
C THR A 490 -7.84 -5.76 29.53
N VAL A 491 -8.31 -4.78 28.75
CA VAL A 491 -7.54 -4.16 27.64
C VAL A 491 -6.15 -3.72 28.12
N GLN A 492 -6.06 -3.12 29.31
CA GLN A 492 -4.79 -2.63 29.87
C GLN A 492 -3.82 -3.77 30.22
N SER A 493 -4.32 -4.91 30.75
CA SER A 493 -3.46 -6.05 31.09
C SER A 493 -2.90 -6.74 29.84
N ILE A 494 -3.69 -6.83 28.78
CA ILE A 494 -3.24 -7.36 27.47
C ILE A 494 -2.17 -6.42 26.88
N TRP A 495 -2.41 -5.10 26.89
CA TRP A 495 -1.46 -4.12 26.37
C TRP A 495 -0.13 -4.11 27.15
N ALA A 496 -0.15 -4.18 28.47
CA ALA A 496 1.06 -4.29 29.29
C ALA A 496 1.89 -5.55 28.95
N THR A 497 1.23 -6.64 28.58
CA THR A 497 1.92 -7.86 28.12
C THR A 497 2.51 -7.67 26.73
N LEU A 498 1.82 -6.96 25.82
CA LEU A 498 2.36 -6.57 24.51
C LEU A 498 3.62 -5.70 24.66
N GLU A 499 3.62 -4.71 25.53
CA GLU A 499 4.78 -3.85 25.77
C GLU A 499 5.98 -4.64 26.29
N ARG A 500 5.77 -5.61 27.19
CA ARG A 500 6.85 -6.52 27.63
C ARG A 500 7.42 -7.36 26.50
N THR A 501 6.58 -7.86 25.58
CA THR A 501 7.05 -8.60 24.39
C THR A 501 7.83 -7.68 23.45
N GLN A 502 7.43 -6.43 23.26
CA GLN A 502 8.15 -5.44 22.47
C GLN A 502 9.51 -5.11 23.06
N GLN A 503 9.60 -4.94 24.38
CA GLN A 503 10.86 -4.72 25.07
C GLN A 503 11.82 -5.90 24.87
N LEU A 504 11.33 -7.14 24.94
CA LEU A 504 12.11 -8.35 24.69
C LEU A 504 12.62 -8.40 23.23
N ASN A 505 11.80 -8.00 22.27
CA ASN A 505 12.20 -7.88 20.86
C ASN A 505 13.26 -6.79 20.65
N ALA A 506 13.17 -5.67 21.37
CA ALA A 506 14.17 -4.60 21.31
C ALA A 506 15.54 -5.09 21.83
N GLU A 507 15.57 -5.81 22.96
CA GLU A 507 16.79 -6.43 23.48
C GLU A 507 17.40 -7.42 22.45
N LEU A 508 16.57 -8.23 21.82
CA LEU A 508 16.99 -9.20 20.81
C LEU A 508 17.63 -8.53 19.60
N LEU A 509 16.99 -7.51 19.04
CA LEU A 509 17.50 -6.77 17.88
C LEU A 509 18.79 -6.01 18.19
N ALA A 510 18.88 -5.42 19.36
CA ALA A 510 20.09 -4.72 19.81
C ALA A 510 21.32 -5.64 19.89
N LEU A 511 21.13 -6.91 20.25
CA LEU A 511 22.21 -7.91 20.25
C LEU A 511 22.48 -8.47 18.87
N HIS A 512 21.43 -8.74 18.10
CA HIS A 512 21.52 -9.38 16.79
C HIS A 512 22.36 -8.60 15.78
N ARG A 513 22.22 -7.26 15.73
CA ARG A 513 23.01 -6.42 14.81
C ARG A 513 24.50 -6.65 14.92
N TRP A 514 25.01 -6.85 16.16
CA TRP A 514 26.44 -7.13 16.40
C TRP A 514 26.82 -8.57 16.09
N SER A 515 25.93 -9.52 16.36
CA SER A 515 26.12 -10.93 15.99
C SER A 515 26.22 -11.09 14.49
N LEU A 516 25.38 -10.39 13.72
CA LEU A 516 25.41 -10.39 12.25
C LEU A 516 26.74 -9.82 11.74
N THR A 517 27.13 -8.64 12.24
CA THR A 517 28.41 -8.02 11.86
C THR A 517 29.61 -8.92 12.20
N CYS A 518 29.60 -9.58 13.36
CA CYS A 518 30.66 -10.51 13.75
C CYS A 518 30.67 -11.77 12.84
N ALA A 519 29.51 -12.26 12.42
CA ALA A 519 29.42 -13.39 11.50
C ALA A 519 30.06 -13.04 10.15
N ASP A 520 29.67 -11.90 9.58
CA ASP A 520 30.18 -11.43 8.28
C ASP A 520 31.68 -11.13 8.32
N LEU A 521 32.16 -10.46 9.37
CA LEU A 521 33.58 -10.16 9.54
C LEU A 521 34.44 -11.42 9.71
N THR A 522 33.99 -12.36 10.55
CA THR A 522 34.78 -13.60 10.79
C THR A 522 34.76 -14.51 9.55
N TYR A 523 33.67 -14.58 8.82
CA TYR A 523 33.58 -15.33 7.57
C TYR A 523 34.47 -14.71 6.48
N SER A 524 34.42 -13.39 6.30
CA SER A 524 35.28 -12.68 5.34
C SER A 524 36.76 -12.86 5.66
N LEU A 525 37.12 -12.79 6.95
CA LEU A 525 38.48 -13.03 7.35
C LEU A 525 38.92 -14.47 7.10
N LEU A 526 38.07 -15.44 7.34
CA LEU A 526 38.29 -16.85 7.03
C LEU A 526 38.56 -17.07 5.54
N CYS A 527 37.71 -16.52 4.68
CA CYS A 527 37.89 -16.62 3.23
C CYS A 527 39.18 -16.00 2.76
N ARG A 528 39.58 -14.85 3.28
CA ARG A 528 40.83 -14.16 2.89
C ARG A 528 42.08 -14.88 3.35
N LEU A 529 42.05 -15.46 4.55
CA LEU A 529 43.18 -16.29 5.04
C LEU A 529 43.41 -17.48 4.13
N LEU A 530 42.34 -18.10 3.59
CA LEU A 530 42.40 -19.20 2.64
C LEU A 530 42.80 -18.73 1.23
N GLN A 531 42.17 -17.65 0.75
CA GLN A 531 42.43 -17.07 -0.58
C GLN A 531 43.92 -16.74 -0.80
N ALA A 532 44.60 -16.23 0.23
CA ALA A 532 46.04 -15.96 0.20
C ALA A 532 46.91 -17.22 0.00
N ARG A 533 46.28 -18.44 -0.02
CA ARG A 533 46.99 -19.73 -0.05
C ARG A 533 46.57 -20.64 -1.20
N VAL A 534 45.28 -20.71 -1.50
CA VAL A 534 44.73 -21.63 -2.48
C VAL A 534 44.06 -20.94 -3.67
N GLY A 535 44.04 -19.60 -3.70
CA GLY A 535 43.34 -18.84 -4.73
C GLY A 535 41.86 -18.59 -4.38
N ALA A 536 41.20 -17.70 -5.13
CA ALA A 536 39.86 -17.19 -4.79
C ALA A 536 38.78 -18.26 -4.87
N GLN A 537 38.73 -19.04 -5.95
CA GLN A 537 37.64 -20.00 -6.17
C GLN A 537 37.71 -21.20 -5.22
N GLU A 538 38.89 -21.73 -4.98
CA GLU A 538 39.10 -22.85 -4.05
C GLU A 538 38.88 -22.39 -2.59
N ALA A 539 39.28 -21.16 -2.23
CA ALA A 539 39.00 -20.59 -0.92
C ALA A 539 37.50 -20.47 -0.66
N LEU A 540 36.72 -20.00 -1.64
CA LEU A 540 35.26 -19.89 -1.51
C LEU A 540 34.60 -21.26 -1.29
N CYS A 541 34.98 -22.26 -2.09
CA CYS A 541 34.50 -23.65 -1.91
C CYS A 541 34.84 -24.21 -0.53
N LEU A 542 36.07 -24.00 -0.06
CA LEU A 542 36.50 -24.41 1.27
C LEU A 542 35.74 -23.68 2.39
N CYS A 543 35.56 -22.35 2.29
CA CYS A 543 34.81 -21.56 3.25
C CYS A 543 33.37 -22.06 3.37
N THR A 544 32.69 -22.27 2.25
CA THR A 544 31.33 -22.81 2.22
C THR A 544 31.26 -24.21 2.87
N ALA A 545 32.20 -25.09 2.53
CA ALA A 545 32.27 -26.44 3.12
C ALA A 545 32.58 -26.42 4.63
N LEU A 546 33.40 -25.49 5.11
CA LEU A 546 33.76 -25.35 6.53
C LEU A 546 32.60 -24.91 7.43
N VAL A 547 31.60 -24.23 6.88
CA VAL A 547 30.41 -23.76 7.60
C VAL A 547 29.13 -24.50 7.21
N ALA A 548 29.18 -25.41 6.24
CA ALA A 548 28.03 -26.14 5.76
C ALA A 548 27.37 -26.99 6.86
N GLY A 549 26.04 -26.88 7.00
CA GLY A 549 25.24 -27.67 7.94
C GLY A 549 25.69 -27.53 9.41
N LEU A 550 26.11 -26.32 9.82
CA LEU A 550 26.26 -26.04 11.23
C LEU A 550 24.89 -26.15 11.92
N PRO A 551 24.84 -26.73 13.15
CA PRO A 551 23.59 -26.85 13.87
C PRO A 551 22.99 -25.47 14.13
N ASN A 552 21.78 -25.24 13.66
CA ASN A 552 20.97 -24.06 13.91
C ASN A 552 19.49 -24.45 13.80
N GLN A 553 18.62 -23.56 14.26
CA GLN A 553 17.16 -23.81 14.32
C GLN A 553 16.50 -24.05 12.94
N SER A 554 17.06 -23.52 11.87
CA SER A 554 16.54 -23.77 10.50
C SER A 554 16.92 -25.15 9.99
N VAL A 555 18.14 -25.64 10.30
CA VAL A 555 18.57 -27.01 9.99
C VAL A 555 17.75 -28.00 10.79
N GLU A 556 17.57 -27.79 12.09
CA GLU A 556 16.76 -28.64 12.97
C GLU A 556 15.29 -28.70 12.51
N LEU A 557 14.72 -27.58 12.06
CA LEU A 557 13.37 -27.53 11.48
C LEU A 557 13.29 -28.38 10.20
N ASN A 558 14.27 -28.23 9.29
CA ASN A 558 14.28 -29.01 8.05
C ASN A 558 14.45 -30.51 8.31
N ASP A 559 15.34 -30.89 9.24
CA ASP A 559 15.52 -32.28 9.63
C ASP A 559 14.21 -32.84 10.25
N ALA A 560 13.54 -32.08 11.12
CA ALA A 560 12.25 -32.45 11.70
C ALA A 560 11.11 -32.59 10.66
N LEU A 561 11.11 -31.72 9.61
CA LEU A 561 10.17 -31.85 8.49
C LEU A 561 10.44 -33.12 7.67
N HIS A 562 11.70 -33.46 7.43
CA HIS A 562 12.06 -34.69 6.74
C HIS A 562 11.68 -35.93 7.56
N ASP A 563 11.93 -35.94 8.88
CA ASP A 563 11.53 -37.02 9.77
C ASP A 563 10.00 -37.17 9.78
N LEU A 564 9.27 -36.07 9.82
CA LEU A 564 7.81 -36.03 9.75
C LEU A 564 7.27 -36.57 8.42
N ALA A 565 7.92 -36.27 7.30
CA ALA A 565 7.56 -36.77 5.97
C ALA A 565 7.72 -38.30 5.86
N GLN A 566 8.70 -38.90 6.58
CA GLN A 566 8.91 -40.36 6.58
C GLN A 566 7.80 -41.13 7.30
N VAL A 567 7.15 -40.51 8.27
CA VAL A 567 6.10 -41.17 9.07
C VAL A 567 4.69 -40.77 8.60
N GLN A 568 4.54 -40.00 7.52
CA GLN A 568 3.27 -39.42 7.09
C GLN A 568 2.18 -40.47 6.87
N ASP A 569 2.53 -41.66 6.33
CA ASP A 569 1.60 -42.73 6.02
C ASP A 569 1.53 -43.78 7.13
N THR A 570 2.05 -43.47 8.32
CA THR A 570 2.07 -44.42 9.46
C THR A 570 1.08 -43.99 10.56
N PRO A 571 0.62 -44.92 11.40
CA PRO A 571 -0.24 -44.61 12.55
C PRO A 571 0.38 -43.61 13.54
N SER A 572 1.70 -43.46 13.57
CA SER A 572 2.41 -42.55 14.45
C SER A 572 2.43 -41.10 13.95
N PHE A 573 1.94 -40.81 12.73
CA PHE A 573 1.97 -39.47 12.15
C PHE A 573 1.30 -38.42 13.04
N ALA A 574 0.10 -38.68 13.53
CA ALA A 574 -0.64 -37.74 14.36
C ALA A 574 0.15 -37.28 15.61
N GLN A 575 0.83 -38.23 16.26
CA GLN A 575 1.68 -37.95 17.43
C GLN A 575 2.93 -37.14 17.03
N ALA A 576 3.63 -37.57 15.97
CA ALA A 576 4.80 -36.86 15.46
C ALA A 576 4.45 -35.44 14.98
N PHE A 577 3.32 -35.28 14.30
CA PHE A 577 2.82 -33.98 13.86
C PHE A 577 2.50 -33.07 15.05
N SER A 578 1.81 -33.55 16.08
CA SER A 578 1.53 -32.79 17.31
C SER A 578 2.81 -32.35 18.01
N GLN A 579 3.82 -33.24 18.08
CA GLN A 579 5.14 -32.90 18.64
C GLN A 579 5.85 -31.83 17.80
N PHE A 580 5.81 -31.95 16.47
CA PHE A 580 6.35 -30.93 15.55
C PHE A 580 5.70 -29.56 15.76
N ILE A 581 4.37 -29.49 15.79
CA ILE A 581 3.63 -28.25 16.04
C ILE A 581 3.95 -27.69 17.43
N SER A 582 4.08 -28.52 18.46
CA SER A 582 4.48 -28.05 19.80
C SER A 582 5.85 -27.35 19.80
N GLN A 583 6.79 -27.82 18.99
CA GLN A 583 8.16 -27.30 18.94
C GLN A 583 8.30 -26.13 17.95
N TYR A 584 7.71 -26.23 16.76
CA TYR A 584 7.89 -25.31 15.63
C TYR A 584 6.63 -24.55 15.24
N GLY A 585 5.53 -24.75 15.93
CA GLY A 585 4.22 -24.14 15.60
C GLY A 585 4.21 -22.60 15.58
N HIS A 586 5.17 -21.97 16.25
CA HIS A 586 5.34 -20.51 16.23
C HIS A 586 5.99 -19.97 14.93
N ARG A 587 6.47 -20.85 14.05
CA ARG A 587 7.11 -20.45 12.78
C ARG A 587 6.10 -19.96 11.77
N SER A 588 6.48 -18.94 11.01
CA SER A 588 5.71 -18.38 9.90
C SER A 588 6.65 -18.07 8.72
N PHE A 589 6.11 -17.97 7.52
CA PHE A 589 6.85 -17.57 6.32
C PHE A 589 7.26 -16.10 6.35
N SER A 590 6.53 -15.26 7.07
CA SER A 590 6.77 -13.82 7.21
C SER A 590 7.01 -13.43 8.67
N LEU A 591 7.64 -12.28 8.90
CA LEU A 591 7.69 -11.62 10.22
C LEU A 591 6.47 -10.72 10.46
N ASP A 592 5.58 -10.56 9.49
CA ASP A 592 4.32 -9.87 9.68
C ASP A 592 3.32 -10.77 10.41
N ILE A 593 2.80 -10.29 11.52
CA ILE A 593 1.84 -11.00 12.38
C ILE A 593 0.47 -11.25 11.72
N TYR A 594 0.18 -10.64 10.58
CA TYR A 594 -1.01 -10.97 9.78
C TYR A 594 -0.96 -12.42 9.28
N TYR A 595 0.21 -12.89 8.85
CA TYR A 595 0.38 -14.25 8.33
C TYR A 595 0.44 -15.24 9.49
N PRO A 596 -0.47 -16.23 9.52
CA PRO A 596 -0.58 -17.13 10.64
C PRO A 596 0.65 -18.02 10.79
N PRO A 597 1.07 -18.35 12.02
CA PRO A 597 2.09 -19.34 12.28
C PRO A 597 1.55 -20.76 12.02
N PHE A 598 2.44 -21.75 11.94
CA PHE A 598 2.08 -23.15 11.68
C PHE A 598 1.07 -23.72 12.69
N ALA A 599 1.07 -23.25 13.94
CA ALA A 599 0.11 -23.67 14.95
C ALA A 599 -1.32 -23.22 14.64
N ASP A 600 -1.48 -22.02 14.06
CA ASP A 600 -2.79 -21.45 13.69
C ASP A 600 -3.30 -22.01 12.35
N GLU A 601 -2.37 -22.39 11.45
CA GLU A 601 -2.70 -22.94 10.13
C GLU A 601 -1.85 -24.17 9.79
N PRO A 602 -2.12 -25.34 10.42
CA PRO A 602 -1.34 -26.57 10.23
C PRO A 602 -1.32 -27.09 8.77
N ALA A 603 -2.27 -26.68 7.94
CA ALA A 603 -2.32 -27.02 6.51
C ALA A 603 -1.07 -26.56 5.75
N GLN A 604 -0.40 -25.48 6.18
CA GLN A 604 0.86 -25.03 5.60
C GLN A 604 1.96 -26.10 5.73
N VAL A 605 2.06 -26.75 6.88
CA VAL A 605 3.03 -27.83 7.11
C VAL A 605 2.72 -29.03 6.20
N LEU A 606 1.44 -29.39 6.06
CA LEU A 606 1.04 -30.49 5.17
C LEU A 606 1.39 -30.17 3.69
N GLY A 607 1.29 -28.90 3.29
CA GLY A 607 1.74 -28.43 1.97
C GLY A 607 3.25 -28.62 1.77
N LEU A 608 4.06 -28.27 2.78
CA LEU A 608 5.52 -28.48 2.76
C LEU A 608 5.90 -29.96 2.66
N LEU A 609 5.21 -30.83 3.40
CA LEU A 609 5.47 -32.28 3.36
C LEU A 609 5.22 -32.87 1.96
N LYS A 610 4.16 -32.42 1.26
CA LYS A 610 3.89 -32.85 -0.12
C LYS A 610 5.01 -32.43 -1.08
N GLY A 611 5.57 -31.23 -0.90
CA GLY A 611 6.72 -30.76 -1.68
C GLY A 611 7.96 -31.63 -1.47
N LEU A 612 8.27 -31.99 -0.23
CA LEU A 612 9.44 -32.81 0.12
C LEU A 612 9.35 -34.25 -0.43
N GLN A 613 8.15 -34.82 -0.56
CA GLN A 613 7.96 -36.15 -1.16
C GLN A 613 8.32 -36.17 -2.65
N SER A 614 8.13 -35.05 -3.36
CA SER A 614 8.45 -34.95 -4.80
C SER A 614 9.95 -34.85 -5.09
N GLU A 615 10.76 -34.42 -4.13
CA GLU A 615 12.21 -34.18 -4.33
C GLU A 615 13.13 -35.38 -4.02
N GLY A 616 12.62 -36.49 -3.56
CA GLY A 616 13.35 -37.76 -3.36
C GLY A 616 14.54 -37.70 -2.38
N ARG A 617 14.48 -38.51 -1.37
CA ARG A 617 15.44 -38.89 -0.30
C ARG A 617 16.81 -38.24 -0.25
N GLN A 618 17.00 -37.40 0.76
CA GLN A 618 18.34 -37.08 1.30
C GLN A 618 18.42 -37.26 2.83
N THR A 619 18.21 -38.48 3.33
CA THR A 619 18.20 -38.79 4.77
C THR A 619 19.61 -38.92 5.39
N GLN A 620 20.70 -38.90 4.62
CA GLN A 620 22.08 -38.97 5.13
C GLN A 620 22.78 -37.63 5.25
N ALA A 621 22.07 -36.54 5.03
CA ALA A 621 22.66 -35.18 4.85
C ALA A 621 23.43 -34.66 6.10
N GLY A 622 23.04 -35.00 7.33
CA GLY A 622 23.70 -34.52 8.55
C GLY A 622 25.09 -35.09 8.75
N GLN A 623 25.24 -36.43 8.61
CA GLN A 623 26.53 -37.09 8.75
C GLN A 623 27.48 -36.79 7.61
N GLU A 624 26.97 -36.72 6.38
CA GLU A 624 27.74 -36.33 5.18
C GLU A 624 28.25 -34.91 5.28
N ARG A 625 27.40 -33.98 5.74
CA ARG A 625 27.79 -32.57 5.99
C ARG A 625 28.89 -32.48 7.08
N ALA A 626 28.79 -33.25 8.14
CA ALA A 626 29.84 -33.30 9.19
C ALA A 626 31.16 -33.89 8.67
N GLN A 627 31.11 -34.91 7.81
CA GLN A 627 32.27 -35.47 7.15
C GLN A 627 32.90 -34.47 6.18
N THR A 628 32.10 -33.78 5.36
CA THR A 628 32.52 -32.73 4.45
C THR A 628 33.25 -31.62 5.20
N ARG A 629 32.67 -31.13 6.32
CA ARG A 629 33.33 -30.13 7.19
C ARG A 629 34.68 -30.61 7.70
N SER A 630 34.75 -31.82 8.15
CA SER A 630 35.99 -32.40 8.71
C SER A 630 37.08 -32.57 7.62
N GLN A 631 36.69 -32.92 6.40
CA GLN A 631 37.60 -33.00 5.27
C GLN A 631 38.08 -31.61 4.83
N ALA A 632 37.16 -30.62 4.72
CA ALA A 632 37.49 -29.23 4.40
C ALA A 632 38.42 -28.62 5.45
N GLU A 633 38.23 -28.91 6.75
CA GLU A 633 39.13 -28.42 7.82
C GLU A 633 40.53 -28.99 7.70
N ARG A 634 40.66 -30.28 7.42
CA ARG A 634 41.98 -30.91 7.16
C ARG A 634 42.68 -30.32 5.95
N GLN A 635 41.93 -30.07 4.86
CA GLN A 635 42.46 -29.44 3.65
C GLN A 635 42.90 -28.01 3.91
N ALA A 636 42.04 -27.20 4.57
CA ALA A 636 42.35 -25.82 4.93
C ALA A 636 43.63 -25.70 5.84
N LEU A 637 43.75 -26.60 6.84
CA LEU A 637 44.93 -26.61 7.71
C LEU A 637 46.21 -27.03 6.97
N ARG A 638 46.13 -27.95 6.00
CA ARG A 638 47.28 -28.32 5.15
C ARG A 638 47.73 -27.17 4.25
N ALA A 639 46.77 -26.39 3.70
CA ALA A 639 47.05 -25.21 2.87
C ALA A 639 47.85 -24.12 3.61
N MET A 640 47.79 -24.07 4.94
CA MET A 640 48.55 -23.11 5.75
C MET A 640 50.05 -23.36 5.77
N GLY A 641 50.52 -24.52 5.27
CA GLY A 641 51.95 -24.89 5.18
C GLY A 641 52.55 -25.47 6.44
N SER A 642 53.83 -25.85 6.37
CA SER A 642 54.63 -26.44 7.44
C SER A 642 55.62 -25.42 8.04
N GLY A 643 56.28 -25.79 9.15
CA GLY A 643 57.26 -24.95 9.85
C GLY A 643 56.65 -23.93 10.86
N PRO A 644 57.47 -23.08 11.49
CA PRO A 644 57.02 -22.16 12.54
C PRO A 644 55.94 -21.18 12.08
N LEU A 645 56.13 -20.57 10.90
CA LEU A 645 55.14 -19.68 10.29
C LEU A 645 53.83 -20.42 9.91
N GLY A 646 53.92 -21.66 9.45
CA GLY A 646 52.77 -22.51 9.19
C GLY A 646 52.04 -22.87 10.49
N GLY A 647 52.75 -23.09 11.59
CA GLY A 647 52.19 -23.27 12.92
C GLY A 647 51.33 -22.09 13.38
N LEU A 648 51.87 -20.87 13.26
CA LEU A 648 51.14 -19.65 13.61
C LEU A 648 49.88 -19.43 12.73
N ARG A 649 50.01 -19.65 11.41
CA ARG A 649 48.87 -19.53 10.47
C ARG A 649 47.78 -20.55 10.74
N ARG A 650 48.12 -21.81 11.05
CA ARG A 650 47.16 -22.84 11.47
C ARG A 650 46.48 -22.45 12.78
N SER A 651 47.18 -21.88 13.73
CA SER A 651 46.60 -21.39 14.99
C SER A 651 45.59 -20.26 14.72
N LEU A 652 46.00 -19.28 13.89
CA LEU A 652 45.11 -18.18 13.49
C LEU A 652 43.88 -18.70 12.75
N LEU A 653 44.02 -19.59 11.76
CA LEU A 653 42.93 -20.18 11.03
C LEU A 653 41.94 -20.91 11.97
N ARG A 654 42.43 -21.76 12.88
CA ARG A 654 41.56 -22.43 13.86
C ARG A 654 40.83 -21.44 14.75
N HIS A 655 41.46 -20.36 15.12
CA HIS A 655 40.86 -19.33 15.93
C HIS A 655 39.71 -18.62 15.19
N VAL A 656 39.96 -18.15 13.95
CA VAL A 656 38.97 -17.51 13.09
C VAL A 656 37.83 -18.48 12.76
N LEU A 657 38.17 -19.72 12.39
CA LEU A 657 37.16 -20.75 12.10
C LEU A 657 36.24 -21.02 13.31
N ARG A 658 36.82 -21.07 14.52
CA ARG A 658 36.03 -21.25 15.75
C ARG A 658 35.04 -20.08 15.93
N LEU A 659 35.47 -18.84 15.74
CA LEU A 659 34.62 -17.67 15.84
C LEU A 659 33.53 -17.72 14.76
N THR A 660 33.88 -17.98 13.51
CA THR A 660 32.93 -18.09 12.42
C THR A 660 31.83 -19.13 12.72
N ARG A 661 32.24 -20.32 13.23
CA ARG A 661 31.30 -21.39 13.62
C ARG A 661 30.42 -21.02 14.83
N CYS A 662 30.86 -20.09 15.66
CA CYS A 662 30.02 -19.57 16.74
C CYS A 662 29.00 -18.56 16.25
N TYR A 663 29.35 -17.70 15.28
CA TYR A 663 28.49 -16.58 14.86
C TYR A 663 27.54 -16.92 13.72
N MET A 664 27.95 -17.79 12.78
CA MET A 664 27.10 -18.15 11.63
C MET A 664 25.70 -18.70 12.01
N PRO A 665 25.56 -19.59 13.00
CA PRO A 665 24.25 -20.06 13.45
C PRO A 665 23.36 -18.94 14.00
N LEU A 666 23.94 -17.93 14.65
CA LEU A 666 23.18 -16.84 15.28
C LEU A 666 22.36 -16.00 14.29
N ARG A 667 22.74 -16.00 13.00
CA ARG A 667 21.93 -15.33 11.94
C ARG A 667 20.52 -15.90 11.85
N GLU A 668 20.39 -17.23 11.99
CA GLU A 668 19.12 -17.96 11.88
C GLU A 668 18.37 -18.03 13.21
N GLU A 669 19.10 -18.14 14.32
CA GLU A 669 18.51 -18.23 15.65
C GLU A 669 17.69 -16.98 16.01
N GLN A 670 18.13 -15.80 15.59
CA GLN A 670 17.37 -14.56 15.80
C GLN A 670 15.94 -14.65 15.24
N ARG A 671 15.81 -15.14 14.01
CA ARG A 671 14.50 -15.27 13.37
C ARG A 671 13.61 -16.22 14.16
N PHE A 672 14.17 -17.30 14.69
CA PHE A 672 13.46 -18.28 15.51
C PHE A 672 12.90 -17.64 16.80
N PHE A 673 13.75 -16.93 17.56
CA PHE A 673 13.31 -16.28 18.79
C PHE A 673 12.31 -15.16 18.54
N TRP A 674 12.52 -14.38 17.50
CA TRP A 674 11.61 -13.28 17.15
C TRP A 674 10.22 -13.82 16.76
N GLN A 675 10.15 -14.88 15.98
CA GLN A 675 8.87 -15.48 15.61
C GLN A 675 8.09 -16.03 16.82
N LYS A 676 8.77 -16.49 17.88
CA LYS A 676 8.08 -16.87 19.13
C LYS A 676 7.30 -15.71 19.76
N THR A 677 7.93 -14.56 19.85
CA THR A 677 7.26 -13.37 20.41
C THR A 677 6.22 -12.78 19.47
N LEU A 678 6.47 -12.80 18.15
CA LEU A 678 5.50 -12.36 17.16
C LEU A 678 4.22 -13.24 17.15
N ALA A 679 4.35 -14.54 17.27
CA ALA A 679 3.20 -15.44 17.39
C ALA A 679 2.38 -15.13 18.65
N LEU A 680 3.02 -14.86 19.77
CA LEU A 680 2.33 -14.43 21.00
C LEU A 680 1.64 -13.05 20.81
N GLN A 681 2.32 -12.09 20.18
CA GLN A 681 1.75 -10.76 19.89
C GLN A 681 0.53 -10.85 18.99
N ARG A 682 0.55 -11.74 17.95
CA ARG A 682 -0.62 -12.01 17.12
C ARG A 682 -1.84 -12.39 17.96
N HIS A 683 -1.70 -13.33 18.87
CA HIS A 683 -2.80 -13.78 19.73
C HIS A 683 -3.27 -12.67 20.70
N LEU A 684 -2.34 -11.88 21.24
CA LEU A 684 -2.69 -10.75 22.12
C LEU A 684 -3.47 -9.68 21.34
N PHE A 685 -3.09 -9.36 20.10
CA PHE A 685 -3.86 -8.42 19.27
C PHE A 685 -5.23 -8.97 18.89
N LEU A 686 -5.34 -10.25 18.56
CA LEU A 686 -6.64 -10.88 18.31
C LEU A 686 -7.53 -10.85 19.57
N ARG A 687 -6.94 -10.95 20.76
CA ARG A 687 -7.69 -10.79 22.03
C ARG A 687 -8.17 -9.35 22.23
N LEU A 688 -7.35 -8.34 21.94
CA LEU A 688 -7.79 -6.93 21.92
C LEU A 688 -8.89 -6.70 20.89
N ALA A 689 -8.79 -7.32 19.73
CA ALA A 689 -9.81 -7.25 18.69
C ALA A 689 -11.17 -7.79 19.14
N GLN A 690 -11.20 -8.86 19.95
CA GLN A 690 -12.44 -9.38 20.53
C GLN A 690 -13.14 -8.32 21.42
N HIS A 691 -12.37 -7.55 22.20
CA HIS A 691 -12.92 -6.43 22.97
C HIS A 691 -13.46 -5.33 22.04
N MET A 692 -12.74 -4.99 20.97
CA MET A 692 -13.18 -3.99 20.00
C MET A 692 -14.45 -4.42 19.25
N VAL A 693 -14.56 -5.69 18.87
CA VAL A 693 -15.75 -6.25 18.23
C VAL A 693 -16.95 -6.22 19.21
N ALA A 694 -16.73 -6.61 20.47
CA ALA A 694 -17.77 -6.57 21.49
C ALA A 694 -18.30 -5.14 21.77
N GLN A 695 -17.48 -4.13 21.53
CA GLN A 695 -17.83 -2.70 21.62
C GLN A 695 -18.39 -2.12 20.31
N GLY A 696 -18.47 -2.90 19.24
CA GLY A 696 -18.93 -2.44 17.92
C GLY A 696 -17.91 -1.55 17.17
N LEU A 697 -16.64 -1.54 17.58
CA LEU A 697 -15.57 -0.75 16.97
C LEU A 697 -14.95 -1.44 15.77
N LEU A 698 -15.05 -2.75 15.66
CA LEU A 698 -14.63 -3.57 14.51
C LEU A 698 -15.74 -4.55 14.13
N GLU A 699 -15.82 -4.91 12.86
CA GLU A 699 -16.79 -5.89 12.35
C GLU A 699 -16.35 -7.34 12.62
N LYS A 700 -15.05 -7.61 12.57
CA LYS A 700 -14.44 -8.92 12.82
C LYS A 700 -13.04 -8.77 13.43
N CYS A 701 -12.57 -9.81 14.11
CA CYS A 701 -11.29 -9.75 14.84
C CYS A 701 -10.08 -9.52 13.91
N GLU A 702 -10.11 -10.07 12.69
CA GLU A 702 -9.03 -9.93 11.71
C GLU A 702 -8.82 -8.49 11.25
N HIS A 703 -9.82 -7.60 11.40
CA HIS A 703 -9.71 -6.18 11.11
C HIS A 703 -8.63 -5.48 11.93
N VAL A 704 -8.21 -6.03 13.08
CA VAL A 704 -7.11 -5.49 13.89
C VAL A 704 -5.81 -5.37 13.12
N PHE A 705 -5.53 -6.30 12.19
CA PHE A 705 -4.31 -6.26 11.39
C PHE A 705 -4.24 -5.09 10.42
N PHE A 706 -5.37 -4.46 10.13
CA PHE A 706 -5.48 -3.29 9.26
C PHE A 706 -5.48 -1.95 10.02
N LEU A 707 -5.27 -1.98 11.34
CA LEU A 707 -4.98 -0.82 12.17
C LEU A 707 -3.46 -0.71 12.38
N ALA A 708 -2.93 0.52 12.47
CA ALA A 708 -1.54 0.74 12.84
C ALA A 708 -1.36 0.65 14.36
N ILE A 709 -0.13 0.45 14.83
CA ILE A 709 0.18 0.35 16.27
C ILE A 709 -0.22 1.60 17.06
N ASP A 710 -0.11 2.79 16.44
CA ASP A 710 -0.51 4.06 17.08
C ASP A 710 -2.02 4.18 17.23
N GLU A 711 -2.80 3.65 16.28
CA GLU A 711 -4.26 3.58 16.37
C GLU A 711 -4.70 2.60 17.47
N MET A 712 -3.99 1.48 17.61
CA MET A 712 -4.20 0.55 18.72
C MET A 712 -3.84 1.18 20.06
N ARG A 713 -2.76 1.96 20.13
CA ARG A 713 -2.38 2.71 21.33
C ARG A 713 -3.43 3.77 21.71
N ALA A 714 -3.99 4.47 20.72
CA ALA A 714 -5.07 5.42 20.92
C ALA A 714 -6.33 4.75 21.50
N TYR A 715 -6.70 3.58 20.99
CA TYR A 715 -7.80 2.77 21.54
C TYR A 715 -7.58 2.43 23.02
N VAL A 716 -6.41 1.91 23.38
CA VAL A 716 -6.09 1.52 24.77
C VAL A 716 -6.11 2.71 25.71
N ASN A 717 -5.75 3.90 25.25
CA ASN A 717 -5.78 5.15 26.02
C ASN A 717 -7.17 5.83 26.05
N ALA A 718 -8.22 5.14 25.63
CA ALA A 718 -9.60 5.62 25.57
C ALA A 718 -9.82 6.91 24.72
N GLN A 719 -8.98 7.16 23.75
CA GLN A 719 -9.13 8.19 22.71
C GLN A 719 -9.92 7.58 21.53
N THR A 720 -11.24 7.40 21.70
CA THR A 720 -12.03 6.62 20.75
C THR A 720 -12.91 7.49 19.86
N ASP A 721 -12.75 7.31 18.54
CA ASP A 721 -13.77 7.58 17.54
C ASP A 721 -14.37 6.24 17.08
N ALA A 722 -15.53 5.89 17.61
CA ALA A 722 -16.14 4.57 17.44
C ALA A 722 -16.45 4.22 15.97
N GLN A 723 -16.77 5.20 15.12
CA GLN A 723 -17.12 4.96 13.70
C GLN A 723 -15.89 4.90 12.78
N GLY A 724 -14.75 5.43 13.22
CA GLY A 724 -13.54 5.53 12.41
C GLY A 724 -12.81 4.20 12.19
N TYR A 725 -12.68 3.36 13.23
CA TYR A 725 -11.87 2.14 13.19
C TYR A 725 -12.40 1.07 12.22
N ALA A 726 -13.70 0.77 12.24
CA ALA A 726 -14.30 -0.24 11.37
C ALA A 726 -14.14 0.15 9.90
N ARG A 727 -14.45 1.40 9.55
CA ARG A 727 -14.33 1.93 8.19
C ARG A 727 -12.87 1.92 7.71
N LEU A 728 -11.95 2.38 8.55
CA LEU A 728 -10.53 2.43 8.24
C LEU A 728 -9.97 1.03 7.98
N ALA A 729 -10.26 0.07 8.86
CA ALA A 729 -9.81 -1.31 8.74
C ALA A 729 -10.37 -1.98 7.48
N SER A 730 -11.67 -1.83 7.19
CA SER A 730 -12.31 -2.38 5.98
C SER A 730 -11.71 -1.79 4.71
N THR A 731 -11.46 -0.48 4.65
CA THR A 731 -10.83 0.16 3.49
C THR A 731 -9.42 -0.38 3.25
N ARG A 732 -8.60 -0.49 4.30
CA ARG A 732 -7.23 -1.02 4.20
C ARG A 732 -7.21 -2.51 3.87
N GLU A 733 -8.16 -3.29 4.38
CA GLU A 733 -8.31 -4.71 4.00
C GLU A 733 -8.54 -4.86 2.50
N GLN A 734 -9.43 -4.06 1.92
CA GLN A 734 -9.70 -4.10 0.47
C GLN A 734 -8.46 -3.73 -0.35
N GLN A 735 -7.71 -2.68 0.07
CA GLN A 735 -6.46 -2.30 -0.58
C GLN A 735 -5.42 -3.44 -0.49
N PHE A 736 -5.27 -4.04 0.68
CA PHE A 736 -4.36 -5.15 0.92
C PHE A 736 -4.71 -6.40 0.09
N ALA A 737 -5.99 -6.74 0.00
CA ALA A 737 -6.46 -7.86 -0.80
C ALA A 737 -6.12 -7.68 -2.29
N ARG A 738 -6.25 -6.46 -2.83
CA ARG A 738 -5.82 -6.12 -4.20
C ARG A 738 -4.31 -6.33 -4.39
N LEU A 739 -3.50 -5.81 -3.47
CA LEU A 739 -2.04 -5.97 -3.53
C LEU A 739 -1.63 -7.44 -3.45
N ARG A 740 -2.29 -8.24 -2.63
CA ARG A 740 -2.07 -9.69 -2.59
C ARG A 740 -2.44 -10.37 -3.91
N GLN A 741 -3.60 -10.07 -4.46
CA GLN A 741 -4.02 -10.61 -5.74
C GLN A 741 -3.07 -10.23 -6.88
N GLU A 742 -2.57 -8.99 -6.90
CA GLU A 742 -1.55 -8.55 -7.85
C GLU A 742 -0.24 -9.32 -7.66
N ASN A 743 0.19 -9.54 -6.42
CA ASN A 743 1.39 -10.31 -6.10
C ASN A 743 1.26 -11.78 -6.52
N ASP A 744 0.10 -12.41 -6.28
CA ASP A 744 -0.17 -13.82 -6.61
C ASP A 744 -0.36 -14.04 -8.13
N SER A 745 -0.84 -13.02 -8.86
CA SER A 745 -1.12 -13.09 -10.30
C SER A 745 0.11 -12.78 -11.16
N ALA A 746 1.10 -12.10 -10.60
CA ALA A 746 2.29 -11.69 -11.33
C ALA A 746 3.41 -12.71 -11.16
N PRO A 747 4.23 -12.95 -12.19
CA PRO A 747 5.48 -13.69 -12.03
C PRO A 747 6.36 -13.01 -10.97
N ALA A 748 7.34 -13.72 -10.42
CA ALA A 748 8.19 -13.39 -9.25
C ALA A 748 8.83 -11.96 -9.18
N TRP A 749 8.48 -11.08 -10.08
CA TRP A 749 8.96 -9.70 -10.26
C TRP A 749 7.89 -8.62 -10.05
N SER A 750 6.79 -8.89 -9.38
CA SER A 750 5.67 -7.94 -9.25
C SER A 750 6.05 -6.63 -8.55
N TYR A 751 7.17 -6.60 -7.83
CA TYR A 751 7.76 -5.37 -7.29
C TYR A 751 9.26 -5.30 -7.62
N PRO A 752 9.79 -4.11 -7.94
CA PRO A 752 11.18 -3.94 -8.35
C PRO A 752 12.14 -4.16 -7.17
N PRO A 753 13.32 -4.76 -7.36
CA PRO A 753 14.33 -4.89 -6.30
C PRO A 753 14.89 -3.54 -5.83
N PHE A 754 14.81 -2.51 -6.70
CA PHE A 754 15.30 -1.15 -6.42
C PHE A 754 14.32 -0.10 -6.92
N LEU A 755 14.26 1.04 -6.19
CA LEU A 755 13.53 2.24 -6.61
C LEU A 755 14.50 3.42 -6.69
N CYS A 756 14.22 4.37 -7.59
CA CYS A 756 14.82 5.70 -7.64
C CYS A 756 13.71 6.73 -7.42
N GLY A 757 13.75 7.48 -6.33
CA GLY A 757 12.61 8.27 -5.92
C GLY A 757 11.35 7.41 -5.81
N ASN A 758 10.28 7.78 -6.49
CA ASN A 758 9.00 7.06 -6.49
C ASN A 758 8.85 6.03 -7.63
N ARG A 759 9.89 5.81 -8.44
CA ARG A 759 9.83 4.99 -9.68
C ARG A 759 10.71 3.75 -9.58
N PRO A 760 10.36 2.65 -10.27
CA PRO A 760 11.25 1.50 -10.43
C PRO A 760 12.58 1.91 -11.06
N TRP A 761 13.70 1.40 -10.53
CA TRP A 761 15.06 1.72 -11.01
C TRP A 761 15.27 1.38 -12.48
N GLU A 762 14.78 0.21 -12.95
CA GLU A 762 14.97 -0.26 -14.33
C GLU A 762 14.35 0.69 -15.36
N THR A 763 13.21 1.30 -15.04
CA THR A 763 12.54 2.27 -15.93
C THR A 763 13.39 3.53 -16.12
N THR A 764 14.04 3.99 -15.04
CA THR A 764 14.90 5.19 -15.06
C THR A 764 16.21 4.95 -15.81
N ALA A 765 16.83 3.78 -15.64
CA ALA A 765 18.08 3.43 -16.33
C ALA A 765 17.90 3.28 -17.85
N ARG A 766 16.77 2.72 -18.32
CA ARG A 766 16.45 2.61 -19.75
C ARG A 766 16.20 3.97 -20.40
N ALA A 767 15.54 4.89 -19.69
CA ALA A 767 15.31 6.26 -20.16
C ALA A 767 16.61 7.07 -20.29
N GLN A 768 17.57 6.86 -19.39
CA GLN A 768 18.89 7.52 -19.45
C GLN A 768 19.84 6.90 -20.48
N GLN A 769 19.70 5.60 -20.78
CA GLN A 769 20.50 4.94 -21.84
C GLN A 769 20.00 5.24 -23.26
N GLY A 770 18.77 5.71 -23.44
CA GLY A 770 18.20 6.12 -24.71
C GLY A 770 18.54 7.56 -25.14
N GLN A 771 19.34 8.29 -24.36
CA GLN A 771 19.77 9.66 -24.67
C GLN A 771 21.27 9.78 -25.01
N PHE A 772 21.91 8.68 -25.46
CA PHE A 772 23.25 8.74 -26.06
C PHE A 772 23.23 8.24 -27.50
#